data_ba997284c20e8d2d699ad832407565bd
#
_entry.id   ba997284c20e8d2d699ad832407565bd
#
_cell.length_a   1.000
_cell.length_b   1.000
_cell.length_c   1.000
_cell.angle_alpha   90.00
_cell.angle_beta   90.00
_cell.angle_gamma   90.00
#
_symmetry.space_group_name_H-M   'P 1'
#
loop_
_entity.id
_entity.type
_entity.pdbx_description
1 polymer ?
#
loop_
_entity_poly.entity_id
_entity_poly.type
_entity_poly.pdbx_seq_one_letter_code
_entity_poly.pdbx_strand_id
1 'polypeptide(L)'
;MIKKYLFAILLFLPMVVSATHYRAGEILYKLVAPLTYEVTVVTYTKTSGSSGGADRDTVEILWGDGLTDLLVRTNGPLGSSGVPNGEILFTDIKKNEYKGVHQYAGIRPYYLISVLDLNRISDIININGGTSVNVPFYIEDSLKFYDIASLGYNNSPVLLNPPIDFANVNDTFYHNPNAYDSEGDSLYFTLIPPKQSSFSNVPSYQYPNQIIPGANNKFTINSRTGELIWATPQQEGIYNIAILIREYRNRVFLGTLLRDMQIIVLNCPNDPPNIDDVRDTCVIAGSYINIPVRASDLNLPQQVSLTASGAPFIVSVSPATFDSMYGNPVTSNFGWQTQCEHIRSQFYTVVIRAKDNNICSLPGVGLTTTPLVDLETWLIRVIAPPPINLTATPFNSAITLTWDNPYRCASVPNFRGFSVWRRIGSNSFTPDSCETGLAGRGYVKIADDLVDYRYVDADVVHGQIYCYRIVANFSQLSPNGLVEYDNAESIPSNEACAELKRDVPVLTHVDVTNTDAATGSIFIDWVNPNVIALDTTQHPGPYKYELYRSSGFIGSSPFNLIQTYNSISYTGLLSDTFYNDVGLDTKSTPYTYKIVLKAQTDSIVGPTDAASSIFLSIASSDQSLLLSWQEQVPWINNYYFIYKQNRITSVYELLDSTILKNYADTGLLNDTLYCYYVMSKGSYTGTNYPDPLYNKSQEVCERPRDTIPPCAPPLTITNECDLIENSEWDKTHWKNYLHWQVSSSDCGGDIVRYKIYFKAPLTKDFVLLDSSLGKNDTSYTHDLSLSTTGIAGCYRLTAVDNAGNETDSVFTVCTDNCPLYELPNVFTPNGDGANELFIPFPYRFIGSIDMTITDRWGNVVFTTQNPDILWDGKDMKTGKPVAEGVYFYSGKYYEETLIGKVERPLPPGKNGGGFIHLMRNK
;
A
#
# COMPACT_ATOMS: atom_id res chain seq x y z
N MET A 1 23.69 74.39 -28.04
CA MET A 1 22.96 73.26 -28.57
C MET A 1 23.85 71.97 -28.65
N ILE A 2 24.68 71.67 -27.67
CA ILE A 2 25.60 70.51 -27.67
C ILE A 2 25.47 69.65 -26.37
N LYS A 3 24.56 70.03 -25.48
CA LYS A 3 24.35 69.29 -24.17
C LYS A 3 23.13 68.34 -24.17
N LYS A 4 22.41 68.10 -25.25
CA LYS A 4 21.20 67.23 -25.32
C LYS A 4 21.38 65.90 -26.05
N TYR A 5 22.55 65.66 -26.69
CA TYR A 5 22.81 64.41 -27.40
C TYR A 5 23.74 63.40 -26.68
N LEU A 6 24.28 63.78 -25.50
CA LEU A 6 25.16 62.86 -24.73
C LEU A 6 24.38 61.91 -23.76
N PHE A 7 23.06 62.05 -23.65
CA PHE A 7 22.24 61.23 -22.78
C PHE A 7 21.49 60.10 -23.50
N ALA A 8 21.55 60.07 -24.85
CA ALA A 8 20.89 59.06 -25.66
C ALA A 8 21.81 57.89 -26.13
N ILE A 9 23.15 57.98 -25.88
CA ILE A 9 24.12 56.92 -26.27
C ILE A 9 24.43 55.95 -25.13
N LEU A 10 23.98 56.27 -23.87
CA LEU A 10 24.23 55.37 -22.73
C LEU A 10 23.15 54.31 -22.50
N LEU A 11 22.16 54.12 -23.41
CA LEU A 11 21.03 53.19 -23.28
C LEU A 11 21.07 52.01 -24.26
N PHE A 12 22.16 51.81 -24.99
CA PHE A 12 22.40 50.64 -25.83
C PHE A 12 23.77 50.02 -25.54
N LEU A 13 24.08 49.74 -24.27
CA LEU A 13 25.02 48.65 -23.99
C LEU A 13 24.24 47.35 -24.21
N PRO A 14 24.61 46.45 -25.12
CA PRO A 14 24.08 45.12 -25.14
C PRO A 14 24.42 44.52 -23.79
N MET A 15 23.43 44.18 -22.97
CA MET A 15 23.62 43.21 -21.88
C MET A 15 24.15 41.96 -22.58
N VAL A 16 25.43 41.71 -22.45
CA VAL A 16 26.01 40.40 -22.76
C VAL A 16 25.41 39.45 -21.74
N VAL A 17 24.30 38.82 -22.09
CA VAL A 17 23.74 37.72 -21.33
C VAL A 17 24.75 36.59 -21.45
N SER A 18 25.55 36.36 -20.42
CA SER A 18 26.42 35.20 -20.35
C SER A 18 25.52 33.96 -20.27
N ALA A 19 25.33 33.29 -21.40
CA ALA A 19 24.54 32.05 -21.43
C ALA A 19 25.37 30.93 -20.80
N THR A 20 24.89 30.36 -19.70
CA THR A 20 25.42 29.11 -19.13
C THR A 20 24.99 27.93 -20.01
N HIS A 21 25.82 26.90 -20.11
CA HIS A 21 25.63 25.81 -21.08
C HIS A 21 25.62 24.46 -20.34
N TYR A 22 24.66 24.27 -19.42
CA TYR A 22 24.47 22.99 -18.74
C TYR A 22 23.86 21.95 -19.67
N ARG A 23 24.49 20.77 -19.67
CA ARG A 23 24.07 19.60 -20.43
C ARG A 23 23.34 18.58 -19.57
N ALA A 24 23.88 18.30 -18.39
CA ALA A 24 23.41 17.25 -17.51
C ALA A 24 23.82 17.54 -16.04
N GLY A 25 23.23 16.85 -15.09
CA GLY A 25 23.67 16.92 -13.70
C GLY A 25 22.84 16.09 -12.74
N GLU A 26 23.35 16.00 -11.50
CA GLU A 26 22.76 15.29 -10.38
C GLU A 26 23.26 15.87 -9.05
N ILE A 27 22.54 15.59 -7.97
CA ILE A 27 22.94 15.95 -6.60
C ILE A 27 23.11 14.64 -5.82
N LEU A 28 24.22 14.51 -5.11
CA LEU A 28 24.49 13.37 -4.24
C LEU A 28 24.68 13.87 -2.82
N TYR A 29 24.30 13.09 -1.81
CA TYR A 29 24.52 13.44 -0.42
C TYR A 29 25.07 12.27 0.40
N LYS A 30 25.88 12.59 1.39
CA LYS A 30 26.50 11.63 2.31
C LYS A 30 26.46 12.15 3.74
N LEU A 31 26.02 11.33 4.67
CA LEU A 31 26.05 11.64 6.09
C LEU A 31 27.49 11.75 6.60
N VAL A 32 27.83 12.82 7.30
CA VAL A 32 29.13 13.04 7.94
C VAL A 32 29.04 13.19 9.46
N ALA A 33 27.89 13.64 9.97
CA ALA A 33 27.57 13.68 11.40
C ALA A 33 26.03 13.72 11.56
N PRO A 34 25.47 13.51 12.76
CA PRO A 34 24.03 13.61 12.97
C PRO A 34 23.46 14.92 12.42
N LEU A 35 22.43 14.82 11.55
CA LEU A 35 21.79 15.94 10.83
C LEU A 35 22.76 16.76 9.95
N THR A 36 23.95 16.27 9.66
CA THR A 36 24.98 16.98 8.88
C THR A 36 25.35 16.15 7.67
N TYR A 37 25.19 16.73 6.49
CA TYR A 37 25.44 16.05 5.22
C TYR A 37 26.48 16.79 4.40
N GLU A 38 27.41 16.06 3.81
CA GLU A 38 28.22 16.51 2.68
C GLU A 38 27.39 16.30 1.41
N VAL A 39 27.17 17.35 0.65
CA VAL A 39 26.46 17.31 -0.62
C VAL A 39 27.46 17.58 -1.75
N THR A 40 27.38 16.76 -2.80
CA THR A 40 28.16 16.93 -4.03
C THR A 40 27.20 17.21 -5.17
N VAL A 41 27.28 18.42 -5.74
CA VAL A 41 26.60 18.78 -6.97
C VAL A 41 27.51 18.43 -8.15
N VAL A 42 27.03 17.56 -9.03
CA VAL A 42 27.76 17.16 -10.25
C VAL A 42 27.06 17.77 -11.43
N THR A 43 27.78 18.54 -12.24
CA THR A 43 27.25 19.14 -13.48
C THR A 43 28.16 18.87 -14.66
N TYR A 44 27.53 18.85 -15.84
CA TYR A 44 28.24 18.66 -17.11
C TYR A 44 28.00 19.86 -18.02
N THR A 45 29.07 20.46 -18.47
CA THR A 45 29.01 21.72 -19.25
C THR A 45 29.69 21.59 -20.61
N LYS A 46 29.27 22.43 -21.53
CA LYS A 46 29.86 22.57 -22.89
C LYS A 46 31.17 23.35 -22.81
N THR A 47 32.19 22.92 -23.56
CA THR A 47 33.51 23.62 -23.61
C THR A 47 33.78 24.45 -24.88
N SER A 48 33.05 24.19 -25.98
CA SER A 48 33.21 24.92 -27.26
C SER A 48 32.36 26.18 -27.37
N GLY A 49 32.77 27.15 -28.20
CA GLY A 49 32.05 28.38 -28.48
C GLY A 49 32.54 29.59 -27.69
N SER A 50 31.86 30.74 -27.83
CA SER A 50 32.18 32.01 -27.12
C SER A 50 31.95 31.96 -25.60
N SER A 51 31.96 30.77 -25.02
CA SER A 51 31.50 30.45 -23.70
C SER A 51 32.53 30.57 -22.57
N GLY A 52 33.68 31.23 -22.82
CA GLY A 52 34.69 31.48 -21.78
C GLY A 52 34.20 32.27 -20.57
N GLY A 53 32.97 32.81 -20.60
CA GLY A 53 32.31 33.42 -19.44
C GLY A 53 31.19 32.60 -18.78
N ALA A 54 30.92 31.39 -19.30
CA ALA A 54 29.83 30.52 -18.85
C ALA A 54 30.31 29.40 -17.90
N ASP A 55 31.62 29.23 -17.79
CA ASP A 55 32.24 28.25 -16.88
C ASP A 55 32.29 28.82 -15.46
N ARG A 56 31.42 28.35 -14.58
CA ARG A 56 31.31 28.88 -13.23
C ARG A 56 32.21 28.12 -12.28
N ASP A 57 33.06 28.86 -11.56
CA ASP A 57 33.88 28.34 -10.45
C ASP A 57 33.01 27.98 -9.24
N THR A 58 31.76 28.48 -9.17
CA THR A 58 30.83 28.28 -8.05
C THR A 58 29.42 27.96 -8.57
N VAL A 59 28.65 27.22 -7.78
CA VAL A 59 27.23 26.96 -7.97
C VAL A 59 26.45 27.32 -6.71
N GLU A 60 25.28 27.94 -6.85
CA GLU A 60 24.37 28.19 -5.74
C GLU A 60 23.53 26.95 -5.47
N ILE A 61 23.54 26.49 -4.20
CA ILE A 61 22.71 25.39 -3.72
C ILE A 61 21.64 25.92 -2.76
N LEU A 62 20.41 25.40 -2.89
CA LEU A 62 19.32 25.60 -1.96
C LEU A 62 19.19 24.34 -1.10
N TRP A 63 19.33 24.48 0.22
CA TRP A 63 19.33 23.35 1.16
C TRP A 63 17.93 22.81 1.50
N GLY A 64 16.88 23.51 1.11
CA GLY A 64 15.48 23.12 1.39
C GLY A 64 14.96 23.54 2.76
N ASP A 65 15.78 24.14 3.59
CA ASP A 65 15.41 24.74 4.89
C ASP A 65 15.24 26.26 4.85
N GLY A 66 15.48 26.86 3.70
CA GLY A 66 15.45 28.30 3.45
C GLY A 66 16.84 28.94 3.39
N LEU A 67 17.89 28.16 3.61
CA LEU A 67 19.28 28.62 3.47
C LEU A 67 19.83 28.29 2.09
N THR A 68 20.80 29.08 1.65
CA THR A 68 21.57 28.91 0.40
C THR A 68 23.04 29.13 0.63
N ASP A 69 23.87 28.45 -0.12
CA ASP A 69 25.33 28.63 -0.15
C ASP A 69 25.88 28.63 -1.58
N LEU A 70 27.06 29.24 -1.74
CA LEU A 70 27.83 29.17 -2.97
C LEU A 70 28.92 28.11 -2.83
N LEU A 71 28.76 26.97 -3.51
CA LEU A 71 29.74 25.89 -3.49
C LEU A 71 30.82 26.12 -4.54
N VAL A 72 32.08 25.94 -4.15
CA VAL A 72 33.23 26.07 -5.05
C VAL A 72 33.54 24.74 -5.72
N ARG A 73 33.98 24.80 -7.00
CA ARG A 73 34.38 23.59 -7.75
C ARG A 73 35.58 22.93 -7.10
N THR A 74 35.56 21.60 -7.02
CA THR A 74 36.55 20.81 -6.25
C THR A 74 37.39 19.85 -7.11
N ASN A 75 37.02 19.61 -8.39
CA ASN A 75 37.67 18.61 -9.26
C ASN A 75 38.50 19.24 -10.40
N GLY A 76 39.44 18.48 -10.91
CA GLY A 76 40.30 18.86 -12.05
C GLY A 76 41.56 19.62 -11.67
N PRO A 77 42.36 20.02 -12.65
CA PRO A 77 43.58 20.80 -12.43
C PRO A 77 43.26 22.22 -11.99
N LEU A 78 44.17 22.87 -11.21
CA LEU A 78 44.01 24.24 -10.77
C LEU A 78 43.99 25.21 -11.96
N GLY A 79 42.97 26.05 -12.01
CA GLY A 79 42.86 27.13 -12.99
C GLY A 79 43.68 28.39 -12.61
N SER A 80 43.68 29.36 -13.50
CA SER A 80 44.35 30.67 -13.28
C SER A 80 43.69 31.47 -12.12
N SER A 81 42.44 31.21 -11.79
CA SER A 81 41.71 31.80 -10.66
C SER A 81 42.09 31.17 -9.31
N GLY A 82 42.89 30.09 -9.29
CA GLY A 82 43.18 29.31 -8.09
C GLY A 82 42.08 28.31 -7.72
N VAL A 83 40.99 28.23 -8.50
CA VAL A 83 39.94 27.24 -8.38
C VAL A 83 40.15 26.11 -9.38
N PRO A 84 39.87 24.84 -9.04
CA PRO A 84 39.96 23.72 -9.99
C PRO A 84 39.05 23.93 -11.23
N ASN A 85 39.54 23.51 -12.41
CA ASN A 85 38.92 23.80 -13.72
C ASN A 85 37.90 22.73 -14.17
N GLY A 86 37.61 21.73 -13.38
CA GLY A 86 36.83 20.57 -13.80
C GLY A 86 37.64 19.58 -14.62
N GLU A 87 36.99 18.49 -15.01
CA GLU A 87 37.59 17.37 -15.75
C GLU A 87 36.98 17.26 -17.16
N ILE A 88 37.79 17.26 -18.19
CA ILE A 88 37.32 17.04 -19.56
C ILE A 88 37.14 15.54 -19.77
N LEU A 89 35.92 15.09 -20.03
CA LEU A 89 35.59 13.69 -20.30
C LEU A 89 35.63 13.34 -21.79
N PHE A 90 35.12 14.23 -22.63
CA PHE A 90 35.07 14.10 -24.08
C PHE A 90 35.27 15.48 -24.72
N THR A 91 35.43 15.48 -26.02
CA THR A 91 35.38 16.75 -26.79
C THR A 91 34.08 17.44 -26.52
N ASP A 92 34.14 18.71 -26.09
CA ASP A 92 33.00 19.57 -25.77
C ASP A 92 32.17 19.19 -24.52
N ILE A 93 32.69 18.27 -23.64
CA ILE A 93 32.02 17.87 -22.42
C ILE A 93 33.00 17.90 -21.24
N LYS A 94 32.65 18.72 -20.23
CA LYS A 94 33.42 18.87 -18.99
C LYS A 94 32.56 18.54 -17.78
N LYS A 95 33.10 17.71 -16.88
CA LYS A 95 32.52 17.40 -15.58
C LYS A 95 32.99 18.39 -14.54
N ASN A 96 32.07 18.92 -13.74
CA ASN A 96 32.34 19.78 -12.61
C ASN A 96 31.70 19.18 -11.35
N GLU A 97 32.46 19.17 -10.26
CA GLU A 97 31.99 18.75 -8.94
C GLU A 97 32.11 19.91 -7.95
N TYR A 98 31.04 20.18 -7.22
CA TYR A 98 30.99 21.21 -6.19
C TYR A 98 30.58 20.57 -4.87
N LYS A 99 31.34 20.81 -3.79
CA LYS A 99 31.09 20.16 -2.50
C LYS A 99 30.80 21.18 -1.41
N GLY A 100 29.83 20.86 -0.58
CA GLY A 100 29.50 21.63 0.61
C GLY A 100 29.00 20.75 1.73
N VAL A 101 29.10 21.23 2.95
CA VAL A 101 28.63 20.55 4.16
C VAL A 101 27.57 21.42 4.78
N HIS A 102 26.40 20.83 5.08
CA HIS A 102 25.29 21.54 5.70
C HIS A 102 24.74 20.78 6.91
N GLN A 103 24.52 21.52 8.00
CA GLN A 103 23.88 21.00 9.21
C GLN A 103 22.45 21.49 9.31
N TYR A 104 21.49 20.56 9.27
CA TYR A 104 20.08 20.87 9.42
C TYR A 104 19.71 21.13 10.89
N ALA A 105 18.89 22.15 11.13
CA ALA A 105 18.49 22.56 12.48
C ALA A 105 17.53 21.59 13.19
N GLY A 106 16.95 20.63 12.47
CA GLY A 106 16.02 19.64 13.02
C GLY A 106 15.44 18.67 12.01
N ILE A 107 14.55 17.80 12.47
CA ILE A 107 13.88 16.79 11.67
C ILE A 107 12.65 17.39 10.98
N ARG A 108 12.54 17.19 9.68
CA ARG A 108 11.35 17.47 8.86
C ARG A 108 11.00 16.24 8.02
N PRO A 109 9.78 16.13 7.49
CA PRO A 109 9.41 15.01 6.63
C PRO A 109 10.35 14.83 5.44
N TYR A 110 10.84 15.94 4.87
CA TYR A 110 11.91 15.94 3.86
C TYR A 110 12.51 17.36 3.75
N TYR A 111 13.73 17.41 3.22
CA TYR A 111 14.36 18.61 2.69
C TYR A 111 14.59 18.41 1.19
N LEU A 112 14.22 19.40 0.40
CA LEU A 112 14.43 19.38 -1.04
C LEU A 112 15.68 20.19 -1.36
N ILE A 113 16.79 19.48 -1.55
CA ILE A 113 18.04 20.07 -1.98
C ILE A 113 17.95 20.34 -3.47
N SER A 114 18.30 21.53 -3.93
CA SER A 114 18.18 21.85 -5.36
C SER A 114 19.22 22.85 -5.85
N VAL A 115 19.46 22.79 -7.14
CA VAL A 115 20.27 23.76 -7.90
C VAL A 115 19.45 24.26 -9.08
N LEU A 116 19.40 25.57 -9.24
CA LEU A 116 18.76 26.25 -10.34
C LEU A 116 19.78 27.13 -11.06
N ASP A 117 19.92 26.95 -12.38
CA ASP A 117 20.67 27.87 -13.22
C ASP A 117 19.83 28.34 -14.43
N LEU A 118 20.14 29.51 -14.98
CA LEU A 118 19.25 30.21 -15.86
C LEU A 118 19.04 29.54 -17.23
N ASN A 119 20.03 28.79 -17.74
CA ASN A 119 19.97 28.31 -19.13
C ASN A 119 20.56 26.92 -19.35
N ARG A 120 19.88 26.14 -20.17
CA ARG A 120 20.39 24.91 -20.81
C ARG A 120 21.19 25.26 -22.05
N ILE A 121 21.92 24.30 -22.64
CA ILE A 121 22.50 24.46 -23.95
C ILE A 121 21.40 24.73 -25.01
N SER A 122 21.76 25.38 -26.14
CA SER A 122 20.87 25.50 -27.28
C SER A 122 20.66 24.18 -28.02
N ASP A 123 19.63 24.12 -28.84
CA ASP A 123 19.40 23.08 -29.85
C ASP A 123 19.04 21.69 -29.28
N ILE A 124 18.50 21.62 -28.06
CA ILE A 124 17.89 20.39 -27.54
C ILE A 124 16.51 20.22 -28.16
N ILE A 125 16.36 19.27 -29.10
CA ILE A 125 15.20 19.19 -29.98
C ILE A 125 13.89 18.78 -29.31
N ASN A 126 13.93 18.09 -28.19
CA ASN A 126 12.76 17.60 -27.48
C ASN A 126 12.32 18.50 -26.30
N ILE A 127 12.87 19.70 -26.19
CA ILE A 127 12.51 20.72 -25.20
C ILE A 127 12.07 22.00 -25.89
N ASN A 128 10.93 22.55 -25.48
CA ASN A 128 10.41 23.86 -25.90
C ASN A 128 10.47 24.09 -27.41
N GLY A 129 10.12 23.05 -28.20
CA GLY A 129 10.15 23.12 -29.67
C GLY A 129 11.55 23.38 -30.26
N GLY A 130 12.63 22.96 -29.58
CA GLY A 130 14.02 23.18 -30.00
C GLY A 130 14.66 24.49 -29.46
N THR A 131 13.90 25.32 -28.74
CA THR A 131 14.39 26.62 -28.18
C THR A 131 14.80 26.47 -26.70
N SER A 132 15.68 25.51 -26.41
CA SER A 132 16.07 25.11 -25.06
C SER A 132 16.90 26.12 -24.28
N VAL A 133 17.58 27.04 -24.93
CA VAL A 133 18.46 28.04 -24.30
C VAL A 133 17.74 28.97 -23.33
N ASN A 134 16.42 29.14 -23.48
CA ASN A 134 15.60 29.97 -22.61
C ASN A 134 14.92 29.17 -21.48
N VAL A 135 15.25 27.87 -21.34
CA VAL A 135 14.68 26.99 -20.31
C VAL A 135 15.70 26.79 -19.21
N PRO A 136 15.37 27.09 -17.95
CA PRO A 136 16.28 26.88 -16.83
C PRO A 136 16.76 25.43 -16.71
N PHE A 137 18.00 25.26 -16.28
CA PHE A 137 18.53 23.99 -15.81
C PHE A 137 18.18 23.84 -14.33
N TYR A 138 17.52 22.77 -13.97
CA TYR A 138 17.10 22.50 -12.59
C TYR A 138 17.29 21.03 -12.26
N ILE A 139 17.98 20.77 -11.14
CA ILE A 139 18.12 19.45 -10.55
C ILE A 139 17.76 19.51 -9.08
N GLU A 140 17.21 18.43 -8.54
CA GLU A 140 16.81 18.32 -7.15
C GLU A 140 17.01 16.92 -6.59
N ASP A 141 17.16 16.84 -5.28
CA ASP A 141 17.15 15.59 -4.55
C ASP A 141 16.36 15.76 -3.25
N SER A 142 15.67 14.72 -2.80
CA SER A 142 14.90 14.75 -1.58
C SER A 142 15.56 13.92 -0.48
N LEU A 143 16.01 14.59 0.57
CA LEU A 143 16.58 14.00 1.78
C LEU A 143 15.49 13.92 2.84
N LYS A 144 15.15 12.70 3.29
CA LYS A 144 14.12 12.47 4.32
C LYS A 144 14.72 12.22 5.69
N PHE A 145 14.05 12.75 6.72
CA PHE A 145 14.49 12.68 8.12
C PHE A 145 13.51 12.04 9.08
N TYR A 146 12.34 11.57 8.61
CA TYR A 146 11.39 10.98 9.53
C TYR A 146 11.84 9.59 9.98
N ASP A 147 11.57 9.28 11.22
CA ASP A 147 11.84 7.99 11.85
C ASP A 147 13.30 7.51 11.77
N ILE A 148 14.25 8.43 11.99
CA ILE A 148 15.69 8.13 12.04
C ILE A 148 15.99 7.01 13.07
N ALA A 149 15.24 6.96 14.17
CA ALA A 149 15.47 5.97 15.21
C ALA A 149 15.21 4.53 14.70
N SER A 150 14.21 4.31 13.85
CA SER A 150 13.88 2.98 13.33
C SER A 150 14.51 2.68 11.97
N LEU A 151 14.64 3.68 11.08
CA LEU A 151 15.16 3.46 9.73
C LEU A 151 16.66 3.84 9.58
N GLY A 152 17.17 4.66 10.48
CA GLY A 152 18.50 5.22 10.38
C GLY A 152 18.58 6.40 9.42
N TYR A 153 19.80 6.92 9.27
CA TYR A 153 20.12 7.90 8.24
C TYR A 153 20.29 7.22 6.88
N ASN A 154 20.20 8.01 5.82
CA ASN A 154 20.39 7.58 4.45
C ASN A 154 21.48 8.38 3.75
N ASN A 155 22.25 7.71 2.87
CA ASN A 155 23.07 8.35 1.86
C ASN A 155 22.38 8.19 0.50
N SER A 156 22.60 9.10 -0.45
CA SER A 156 22.09 8.90 -1.80
C SER A 156 22.84 7.78 -2.52
N PRO A 157 22.22 7.07 -3.48
CA PRO A 157 22.95 6.14 -4.33
C PRO A 157 24.05 6.87 -5.13
N VAL A 158 25.13 6.16 -5.39
CA VAL A 158 26.22 6.64 -6.27
C VAL A 158 25.93 6.19 -7.69
N LEU A 159 26.09 7.11 -8.67
CA LEU A 159 25.89 6.80 -10.08
C LEU A 159 27.24 6.67 -10.76
N LEU A 160 27.58 5.48 -11.24
CA LEU A 160 28.94 5.14 -11.69
C LEU A 160 29.17 5.43 -13.19
N ASN A 161 28.10 5.60 -13.98
CA ASN A 161 28.20 5.95 -15.39
C ASN A 161 27.80 7.42 -15.62
N PRO A 162 28.50 8.15 -16.51
CA PRO A 162 28.21 9.55 -16.80
C PRO A 162 26.84 9.72 -17.50
N PRO A 163 26.14 10.87 -17.33
CA PRO A 163 24.82 11.12 -17.89
C PRO A 163 24.84 11.69 -19.33
N ILE A 164 25.88 11.43 -20.10
CA ILE A 164 25.98 11.85 -21.50
C ILE A 164 26.59 10.71 -22.30
N ASP A 165 25.84 10.24 -23.30
CA ASP A 165 26.27 9.21 -24.22
C ASP A 165 25.89 9.54 -25.67
N PHE A 166 26.55 8.88 -26.64
CA PHE A 166 26.30 8.99 -28.07
C PHE A 166 25.45 7.83 -28.58
N ALA A 167 24.45 8.13 -29.38
CA ALA A 167 23.63 7.18 -30.12
C ALA A 167 23.78 7.44 -31.63
N ASN A 168 23.38 6.49 -32.47
CA ASN A 168 23.34 6.67 -33.92
C ASN A 168 21.91 6.45 -34.45
N VAL A 169 21.58 7.09 -35.51
CA VAL A 169 20.26 6.96 -36.20
C VAL A 169 20.08 5.51 -36.66
N ASN A 170 18.90 4.94 -36.35
CA ASN A 170 18.47 3.57 -36.62
C ASN A 170 19.15 2.44 -35.80
N ASP A 171 20.17 2.73 -35.01
CA ASP A 171 20.83 1.75 -34.13
C ASP A 171 20.23 1.76 -32.74
N THR A 172 20.19 0.59 -32.10
CA THR A 172 19.70 0.51 -30.70
C THR A 172 20.71 1.17 -29.77
N PHE A 173 20.23 2.09 -28.96
CA PHE A 173 21.01 2.75 -27.94
C PHE A 173 20.71 2.17 -26.56
N TYR A 174 21.76 1.86 -25.81
CA TYR A 174 21.71 1.41 -24.43
C TYR A 174 22.38 2.41 -23.51
N HIS A 175 21.79 2.61 -22.32
CA HIS A 175 22.40 3.36 -21.23
C HIS A 175 21.98 2.76 -19.90
N ASN A 176 22.87 2.80 -18.90
CA ASN A 176 22.53 2.43 -17.51
C ASN A 176 23.24 3.41 -16.58
N PRO A 177 22.54 4.11 -15.66
CA PRO A 177 23.18 4.97 -14.66
C PRO A 177 24.18 4.24 -13.78
N ASN A 178 24.04 2.90 -13.65
CA ASN A 178 24.81 2.04 -12.79
C ASN A 178 24.77 2.54 -11.34
N ALA A 179 23.56 2.67 -10.82
CA ALA A 179 23.32 3.15 -9.47
C ALA A 179 23.64 2.07 -8.44
N TYR A 180 24.39 2.44 -7.43
CA TYR A 180 24.73 1.59 -6.31
C TYR A 180 24.41 2.28 -4.98
N ASP A 181 23.62 1.59 -4.15
CA ASP A 181 23.34 1.98 -2.78
C ASP A 181 24.20 1.19 -1.81
N SER A 182 24.98 1.92 -0.95
CA SER A 182 25.93 1.32 -0.01
C SER A 182 25.27 0.68 1.20
N GLU A 183 24.09 1.15 1.57
CA GLU A 183 23.30 0.63 2.68
C GLU A 183 22.49 -0.60 2.29
N GLY A 184 22.30 -0.89 1.01
CA GLY A 184 21.52 -2.03 0.50
C GLY A 184 20.06 -1.69 0.27
N ASP A 185 19.73 -0.41 0.12
CA ASP A 185 18.38 0.04 -0.18
C ASP A 185 17.93 -0.35 -1.60
N SER A 186 16.65 -0.60 -1.77
CA SER A 186 16.09 -0.96 -3.06
C SER A 186 15.89 0.28 -3.92
N LEU A 187 16.42 0.26 -5.14
CA LEU A 187 16.31 1.35 -6.11
C LEU A 187 15.19 1.08 -7.12
N TYR A 188 14.44 2.13 -7.46
CA TYR A 188 13.39 2.09 -8.46
C TYR A 188 13.53 3.24 -9.45
N PHE A 189 13.66 2.91 -10.74
CA PHE A 189 13.95 3.86 -11.81
C PHE A 189 12.71 4.22 -12.61
N THR A 190 12.53 5.51 -12.90
CA THR A 190 11.40 6.01 -13.70
C THR A 190 11.85 7.16 -14.60
N LEU A 191 11.42 7.14 -15.86
CA LEU A 191 11.55 8.30 -16.74
C LEU A 191 10.52 9.36 -16.37
N ILE A 192 10.97 10.60 -16.22
CA ILE A 192 10.11 11.75 -16.02
C ILE A 192 10.49 12.87 -17.00
N PRO A 193 9.61 13.84 -17.29
CA PRO A 193 10.02 15.07 -17.97
C PRO A 193 11.09 15.81 -17.16
N PRO A 194 12.14 16.35 -17.77
CA PRO A 194 13.09 17.23 -17.09
C PRO A 194 12.39 18.40 -16.42
N LYS A 195 12.94 18.92 -15.35
CA LYS A 195 12.37 20.02 -14.58
C LYS A 195 13.00 21.37 -14.95
N GLN A 196 12.25 22.45 -14.78
CA GLN A 196 12.73 23.83 -14.81
C GLN A 196 12.61 24.53 -13.45
N SER A 197 11.87 23.94 -12.51
CA SER A 197 11.77 24.34 -11.11
C SER A 197 11.22 23.18 -10.28
N SER A 198 11.16 23.33 -8.96
CA SER A 198 10.58 22.30 -8.05
C SER A 198 9.13 21.92 -8.39
N PHE A 199 8.36 22.84 -8.99
CA PHE A 199 6.92 22.67 -9.24
C PHE A 199 6.57 22.54 -10.71
N SER A 200 7.52 22.70 -11.65
CA SER A 200 7.21 22.67 -13.06
C SER A 200 8.24 21.90 -13.90
N ASN A 201 7.72 21.13 -14.84
CA ASN A 201 8.52 20.50 -15.87
C ASN A 201 8.87 21.51 -16.97
N VAL A 202 9.86 21.17 -17.81
CA VAL A 202 10.20 21.97 -18.97
C VAL A 202 9.01 22.06 -19.92
N PRO A 203 8.77 23.23 -20.57
CA PRO A 203 7.61 23.43 -21.42
C PRO A 203 7.71 22.58 -22.71
N SER A 204 6.55 22.13 -23.19
CA SER A 204 6.41 21.38 -24.46
C SER A 204 7.39 20.20 -24.57
N TYR A 205 7.70 19.52 -23.45
CA TYR A 205 8.58 18.35 -23.46
C TYR A 205 7.94 17.18 -24.20
N GLN A 206 8.74 16.52 -25.02
CA GLN A 206 8.40 15.25 -25.66
C GLN A 206 9.48 14.21 -25.33
N TYR A 207 9.07 12.96 -25.06
CA TYR A 207 10.07 11.89 -24.96
C TYR A 207 10.76 11.68 -26.31
N PRO A 208 12.02 11.22 -26.35
CA PRO A 208 12.80 11.09 -27.59
C PRO A 208 12.07 10.36 -28.73
N ASN A 209 11.36 9.28 -28.43
CA ASN A 209 10.57 8.51 -29.39
C ASN A 209 9.27 9.20 -29.88
N GLN A 210 8.90 10.32 -29.29
CA GLN A 210 7.71 11.10 -29.67
C GLN A 210 8.00 12.18 -30.69
N ILE A 211 9.29 12.54 -30.91
CA ILE A 211 9.71 13.53 -31.90
C ILE A 211 9.42 13.02 -33.31
N ILE A 212 9.82 11.78 -33.62
CA ILE A 212 9.41 11.05 -34.83
C ILE A 212 8.82 9.72 -34.40
N PRO A 213 7.50 9.61 -34.20
CA PRO A 213 6.86 8.38 -33.79
C PRO A 213 7.01 7.26 -34.83
N GLY A 214 7.18 6.02 -34.36
CA GLY A 214 7.27 4.82 -35.20
C GLY A 214 7.07 3.54 -34.41
N ALA A 215 6.57 2.49 -35.04
CA ALA A 215 6.28 1.23 -34.38
C ALA A 215 7.51 0.60 -33.69
N ASN A 216 8.69 0.80 -34.28
CA ASN A 216 9.97 0.30 -33.78
C ASN A 216 10.72 1.34 -32.93
N ASN A 217 10.32 2.62 -32.98
CA ASN A 217 10.94 3.68 -32.17
C ASN A 217 10.40 3.63 -30.73
N LYS A 218 10.93 2.70 -29.91
CA LYS A 218 10.56 2.52 -28.52
C LYS A 218 11.62 3.10 -27.59
N PHE A 219 11.18 3.75 -26.53
CA PHE A 219 12.03 4.34 -25.50
C PHE A 219 11.56 3.89 -24.12
N THR A 220 12.35 3.06 -23.44
CA THR A 220 11.95 2.37 -22.20
C THR A 220 13.09 2.35 -21.18
N ILE A 221 12.73 2.30 -19.91
CA ILE A 221 13.66 2.06 -18.80
C ILE A 221 13.21 0.84 -17.98
N ASN A 222 14.13 -0.02 -17.62
CA ASN A 222 13.87 -1.09 -16.68
C ASN A 222 13.81 -0.51 -15.26
N SER A 223 12.67 -0.64 -14.60
CA SER A 223 12.42 -0.02 -13.30
C SER A 223 13.28 -0.59 -12.14
N ARG A 224 13.91 -1.75 -12.32
CA ARG A 224 14.74 -2.41 -11.31
C ARG A 224 16.25 -2.25 -11.57
N THR A 225 16.67 -2.34 -12.83
CA THR A 225 18.08 -2.28 -13.19
C THR A 225 18.56 -0.90 -13.60
N GLY A 226 17.63 0.00 -13.96
CA GLY A 226 17.94 1.32 -14.52
C GLY A 226 18.38 1.29 -15.97
N GLU A 227 18.38 0.14 -16.64
CA GLU A 227 18.75 -0.01 -18.04
C GLU A 227 17.75 0.72 -18.94
N LEU A 228 18.24 1.67 -19.68
CA LEU A 228 17.53 2.50 -20.63
C LEU A 228 17.79 1.99 -22.05
N ILE A 229 16.73 1.73 -22.80
CA ILE A 229 16.81 1.26 -24.19
C ILE A 229 16.03 2.22 -25.09
N TRP A 230 16.70 2.73 -26.13
CA TRP A 230 16.09 3.43 -27.24
C TRP A 230 16.30 2.61 -28.52
N ALA A 231 15.26 1.90 -28.94
CA ALA A 231 15.40 0.85 -29.96
C ALA A 231 15.84 1.34 -31.34
N THR A 232 15.32 2.47 -31.82
CA THR A 232 15.65 3.01 -33.15
C THR A 232 15.50 4.51 -33.14
N PRO A 233 16.49 5.29 -32.69
CA PRO A 233 16.52 6.74 -32.85
C PRO A 233 16.32 7.13 -34.35
N GLN A 234 15.43 8.07 -34.66
CA GLN A 234 15.05 8.36 -36.03
C GLN A 234 15.63 9.67 -36.55
N GLN A 235 16.16 10.50 -35.70
CA GLN A 235 16.66 11.83 -36.09
C GLN A 235 17.90 12.20 -35.30
N GLU A 236 18.94 12.71 -36.03
CA GLU A 236 20.12 13.28 -35.38
C GLU A 236 19.77 14.51 -34.54
N GLY A 237 20.50 14.73 -33.46
CA GLY A 237 20.35 15.90 -32.61
C GLY A 237 20.63 15.62 -31.16
N ILE A 238 20.42 16.62 -30.31
CA ILE A 238 20.61 16.52 -28.84
C ILE A 238 19.24 16.34 -28.20
N TYR A 239 19.12 15.33 -27.44
CA TYR A 239 17.93 15.00 -26.65
C TYR A 239 18.23 15.08 -25.15
N ASN A 240 17.28 15.61 -24.39
CA ASN A 240 17.36 15.63 -22.94
C ASN A 240 16.30 14.72 -22.35
N ILE A 241 16.66 14.00 -21.31
CA ILE A 241 15.76 13.14 -20.53
C ILE A 241 16.05 13.31 -19.04
N ALA A 242 15.15 12.87 -18.20
CA ALA A 242 15.39 12.80 -16.76
C ALA A 242 15.03 11.43 -16.21
N ILE A 243 15.90 10.87 -15.39
CA ILE A 243 15.69 9.63 -14.65
C ILE A 243 15.51 9.98 -13.19
N LEU A 244 14.36 9.63 -12.62
CA LEU A 244 14.08 9.73 -11.20
C LEU A 244 14.33 8.38 -10.56
N ILE A 245 15.29 8.33 -9.64
CA ILE A 245 15.63 7.16 -8.84
C ILE A 245 14.99 7.35 -7.46
N ARG A 246 14.22 6.37 -7.02
CA ARG A 246 13.59 6.34 -5.70
C ARG A 246 14.22 5.25 -4.87
N GLU A 247 14.48 5.56 -3.60
CA GLU A 247 15.09 4.67 -2.63
C GLU A 247 14.05 4.14 -1.63
N TYR A 248 14.15 2.85 -1.31
CA TYR A 248 13.25 2.20 -0.36
C TYR A 248 14.03 1.27 0.58
N ARG A 249 13.83 1.44 1.90
CA ARG A 249 14.29 0.55 2.96
C ARG A 249 13.09 -0.14 3.59
N ASN A 250 13.02 -1.48 3.57
CA ASN A 250 11.85 -2.24 4.03
C ASN A 250 10.51 -1.74 3.47
N ARG A 251 10.47 -1.39 2.17
CA ARG A 251 9.30 -0.80 1.46
C ARG A 251 8.95 0.63 1.92
N VAL A 252 9.67 1.21 2.85
CA VAL A 252 9.50 2.62 3.24
C VAL A 252 10.33 3.50 2.31
N PHE A 253 9.69 4.51 1.76
CA PHE A 253 10.34 5.45 0.86
C PHE A 253 11.30 6.38 1.62
N LEU A 254 12.60 6.41 1.24
CA LEU A 254 13.65 7.20 1.90
C LEU A 254 13.97 8.51 1.20
N GLY A 255 14.00 8.53 -0.12
CA GLY A 255 14.40 9.72 -0.85
C GLY A 255 14.31 9.54 -2.37
N THR A 256 14.66 10.61 -3.08
CA THR A 256 14.77 10.59 -4.55
C THR A 256 16.10 11.17 -4.99
N LEU A 257 16.63 10.69 -6.09
CA LEU A 257 17.72 11.30 -6.83
C LEU A 257 17.24 11.59 -8.26
N LEU A 258 17.35 12.85 -8.70
CA LEU A 258 17.01 13.25 -10.07
C LEU A 258 18.29 13.38 -10.90
N ARG A 259 18.44 12.51 -11.91
CA ARG A 259 19.49 12.64 -12.94
C ARG A 259 18.89 13.30 -14.18
N ASP A 260 19.36 14.50 -14.53
CA ASP A 260 19.15 15.14 -15.82
C ASP A 260 20.27 14.72 -16.77
N MET A 261 19.94 14.17 -17.95
CA MET A 261 20.97 13.63 -18.86
C MET A 261 20.67 13.95 -20.31
N GLN A 262 21.71 13.85 -21.17
CA GLN A 262 21.63 14.06 -22.60
C GLN A 262 22.03 12.82 -23.40
N ILE A 263 21.29 12.60 -24.49
CA ILE A 263 21.61 11.63 -25.53
C ILE A 263 21.92 12.42 -26.79
N ILE A 264 23.12 12.26 -27.34
CA ILE A 264 23.54 12.91 -28.59
C ILE A 264 23.43 11.89 -29.72
N VAL A 265 22.40 12.01 -30.53
CA VAL A 265 22.15 11.14 -31.68
C VAL A 265 22.90 11.65 -32.90
N LEU A 266 23.77 10.84 -33.46
CA LEU A 266 24.59 11.07 -34.61
C LEU A 266 23.95 10.43 -35.87
N ASN A 267 24.38 10.84 -37.05
CA ASN A 267 24.06 10.17 -38.29
C ASN A 267 25.38 9.82 -39.00
N CYS A 268 25.96 8.73 -38.55
CA CYS A 268 27.25 8.26 -39.01
C CYS A 268 27.11 6.92 -39.72
N PRO A 269 27.90 6.65 -40.79
CA PRO A 269 27.97 5.33 -41.40
C PRO A 269 28.83 4.38 -40.52
N ASN A 270 28.37 4.08 -39.30
CA ASN A 270 29.03 3.29 -38.30
C ASN A 270 27.98 2.56 -37.46
N ASP A 271 28.20 1.30 -37.22
CA ASP A 271 27.41 0.50 -36.29
C ASP A 271 28.09 0.52 -34.89
N PRO A 272 27.37 0.42 -33.80
CA PRO A 272 27.98 0.27 -32.48
C PRO A 272 28.68 -1.08 -32.34
N PRO A 273 29.74 -1.21 -31.50
CA PRO A 273 30.30 -2.52 -31.17
C PRO A 273 29.24 -3.42 -30.54
N ASN A 274 29.50 -4.73 -30.50
CA ASN A 274 28.64 -5.71 -29.88
C ASN A 274 29.35 -6.47 -28.77
N ILE A 275 28.74 -6.59 -27.60
CA ILE A 275 29.17 -7.43 -26.47
C ILE A 275 28.46 -8.78 -26.56
N ASP A 276 29.20 -9.89 -26.40
CA ASP A 276 28.58 -11.21 -26.27
C ASP A 276 27.78 -11.27 -24.95
N ASP A 277 26.55 -11.81 -24.99
CA ASP A 277 25.62 -11.90 -23.85
C ASP A 277 26.27 -12.50 -22.61
N VAL A 278 26.13 -11.88 -21.44
CA VAL A 278 26.55 -12.37 -20.14
C VAL A 278 25.33 -12.68 -19.27
N ARG A 279 25.19 -13.94 -18.85
CA ARG A 279 24.00 -14.38 -18.10
C ARG A 279 24.08 -13.98 -16.65
N ASP A 280 22.95 -13.53 -16.11
CA ASP A 280 22.78 -13.30 -14.68
C ASP A 280 23.23 -14.49 -13.86
N THR A 281 23.94 -14.25 -12.77
CA THR A 281 24.69 -15.25 -12.04
C THR A 281 24.36 -15.22 -10.55
N CYS A 282 24.12 -16.39 -9.96
CA CYS A 282 24.05 -16.57 -8.52
C CYS A 282 25.26 -17.38 -8.05
N VAL A 283 25.92 -16.90 -7.02
CA VAL A 283 27.10 -17.58 -6.46
C VAL A 283 27.01 -17.65 -4.94
N ILE A 284 27.53 -18.75 -4.40
CA ILE A 284 27.68 -18.92 -2.95
C ILE A 284 28.88 -18.07 -2.49
N ALA A 285 28.71 -17.33 -1.40
CA ALA A 285 29.80 -16.56 -0.79
C ALA A 285 31.05 -17.42 -0.55
N GLY A 286 32.22 -16.87 -0.93
CA GLY A 286 33.48 -17.56 -0.94
C GLY A 286 33.83 -18.27 -2.24
N SER A 287 32.98 -18.19 -3.28
CA SER A 287 33.30 -18.67 -4.62
C SER A 287 34.11 -17.62 -5.41
N TYR A 288 34.95 -18.06 -6.31
CA TYR A 288 35.63 -17.20 -7.27
C TYR A 288 34.88 -17.21 -8.61
N ILE A 289 34.46 -16.03 -9.04
CA ILE A 289 33.85 -15.80 -10.36
C ILE A 289 35.00 -15.49 -11.33
N ASN A 290 35.07 -16.19 -12.46
CA ASN A 290 36.02 -15.91 -13.53
C ASN A 290 35.29 -16.11 -14.87
N ILE A 291 34.88 -15.01 -15.49
CA ILE A 291 34.10 -15.03 -16.72
C ILE A 291 34.80 -14.18 -17.79
N PRO A 292 35.14 -14.77 -18.94
CA PRO A 292 35.64 -14.01 -20.09
C PRO A 292 34.49 -13.25 -20.73
N VAL A 293 34.66 -11.95 -20.95
CA VAL A 293 33.77 -11.08 -21.67
C VAL A 293 34.40 -10.66 -22.97
N ARG A 294 33.69 -10.86 -24.08
CA ARG A 294 34.15 -10.56 -25.41
C ARG A 294 33.33 -9.49 -26.07
N ALA A 295 33.96 -8.60 -26.83
CA ALA A 295 33.30 -7.62 -27.68
C ALA A 295 33.98 -7.54 -29.05
N SER A 296 33.22 -7.14 -30.06
CA SER A 296 33.73 -6.97 -31.44
C SER A 296 32.96 -5.87 -32.17
N ASP A 297 33.60 -5.34 -33.22
CA ASP A 297 33.01 -4.30 -34.09
C ASP A 297 33.13 -4.75 -35.56
N LEU A 298 32.06 -4.53 -36.33
CA LEU A 298 32.01 -4.89 -37.74
C LEU A 298 32.71 -3.87 -38.62
N ASN A 299 32.93 -2.66 -38.13
CA ASN A 299 33.50 -1.53 -38.88
C ASN A 299 35.04 -1.56 -38.81
N LEU A 300 35.68 -2.39 -39.59
CA LEU A 300 37.16 -2.45 -39.66
C LEU A 300 37.74 -1.22 -40.37
N PRO A 301 38.88 -0.64 -39.91
CA PRO A 301 39.80 -1.15 -38.88
C PRO A 301 39.56 -0.61 -37.45
N GLN A 302 38.35 -0.30 -37.10
CA GLN A 302 38.04 0.24 -35.77
C GLN A 302 38.46 -0.71 -34.65
N GLN A 303 38.82 -0.12 -33.52
CA GLN A 303 39.21 -0.84 -32.30
C GLN A 303 38.19 -0.61 -31.20
N VAL A 304 37.89 -1.63 -30.44
CA VAL A 304 36.96 -1.59 -29.32
C VAL A 304 37.73 -1.48 -27.99
N SER A 305 37.34 -0.53 -27.17
CA SER A 305 37.76 -0.42 -25.77
C SER A 305 36.72 -1.11 -24.90
N LEU A 306 37.11 -2.17 -24.19
CA LEU A 306 36.22 -2.94 -23.30
C LEU A 306 36.52 -2.60 -21.84
N THR A 307 35.54 -2.13 -21.13
CA THR A 307 35.63 -1.71 -19.71
C THR A 307 34.46 -2.23 -18.91
N ALA A 308 34.57 -2.29 -17.59
CA ALA A 308 33.46 -2.60 -16.70
C ALA A 308 33.42 -1.66 -15.49
N SER A 309 32.25 -1.39 -15.01
CA SER A 309 31.99 -0.61 -13.80
C SER A 309 30.88 -1.28 -12.99
N GLY A 310 30.73 -0.94 -11.71
CA GLY A 310 29.66 -1.48 -10.88
C GLY A 310 30.06 -1.70 -9.43
N ALA A 311 29.09 -2.05 -8.65
CA ALA A 311 29.24 -2.27 -7.21
C ALA A 311 30.39 -3.22 -6.83
N PRO A 312 30.62 -4.36 -7.53
CA PRO A 312 31.70 -5.28 -7.17
C PRO A 312 33.11 -4.66 -7.17
N PHE A 313 33.35 -3.59 -7.95
CA PHE A 313 34.67 -2.93 -8.05
C PHE A 313 34.92 -1.93 -6.92
N ILE A 314 33.88 -1.51 -6.18
CA ILE A 314 33.97 -0.46 -5.15
C ILE A 314 33.70 -0.98 -3.75
N VAL A 315 33.38 -2.28 -3.57
CA VAL A 315 33.22 -2.88 -2.24
C VAL A 315 34.55 -2.84 -1.49
N SER A 316 34.52 -2.63 -0.17
CA SER A 316 35.71 -2.47 0.68
C SER A 316 36.49 -3.77 0.90
N VAL A 317 35.82 -4.92 0.80
CA VAL A 317 36.40 -6.24 1.00
C VAL A 317 36.46 -6.96 -0.34
N SER A 318 37.64 -7.44 -0.71
CA SER A 318 37.90 -8.25 -1.92
C SER A 318 37.16 -7.69 -3.19
N PRO A 319 37.49 -6.47 -3.65
CA PRO A 319 36.89 -5.90 -4.85
C PRO A 319 37.16 -6.75 -6.09
N ALA A 320 36.21 -6.69 -7.05
CA ALA A 320 36.38 -7.35 -8.34
C ALA A 320 37.48 -6.70 -9.21
N THR A 321 37.96 -7.44 -10.15
CA THR A 321 38.93 -6.99 -11.15
C THR A 321 38.40 -7.18 -12.56
N PHE A 322 38.72 -6.23 -13.44
CA PHE A 322 38.45 -6.30 -14.87
C PHE A 322 39.52 -5.44 -15.58
N ASP A 323 40.35 -6.04 -16.35
CA ASP A 323 41.41 -5.30 -17.07
C ASP A 323 40.79 -4.59 -18.27
N SER A 324 40.96 -3.29 -18.36
CA SER A 324 40.55 -2.51 -19.53
C SER A 324 41.39 -2.92 -20.73
N MET A 325 40.79 -3.51 -21.74
CA MET A 325 41.45 -4.02 -22.92
C MET A 325 41.03 -3.25 -24.16
N TYR A 326 41.90 -3.29 -25.17
CA TYR A 326 41.72 -2.58 -26.45
C TYR A 326 42.11 -3.51 -27.60
N GLY A 327 41.23 -3.62 -28.60
CA GLY A 327 41.40 -4.53 -29.75
C GLY A 327 40.10 -4.75 -30.52
N ASN A 328 40.14 -5.53 -31.64
CA ASN A 328 38.95 -5.94 -32.35
C ASN A 328 39.20 -7.31 -33.01
N PRO A 329 38.59 -8.44 -32.57
CA PRO A 329 37.82 -8.52 -31.32
C PRO A 329 38.68 -8.33 -30.08
N VAL A 330 38.05 -7.98 -28.96
CA VAL A 330 38.67 -7.82 -27.65
C VAL A 330 38.05 -8.73 -26.62
N THR A 331 38.86 -9.29 -25.71
CA THR A 331 38.39 -10.12 -24.58
C THR A 331 39.07 -9.71 -23.30
N SER A 332 38.32 -9.55 -22.23
CA SER A 332 38.81 -9.32 -20.87
C SER A 332 38.13 -10.26 -19.89
N ASN A 333 38.79 -10.60 -18.78
CA ASN A 333 38.25 -11.47 -17.76
C ASN A 333 37.72 -10.65 -16.57
N PHE A 334 36.46 -10.90 -16.20
CA PHE A 334 35.94 -10.47 -14.91
C PHE A 334 36.36 -11.47 -13.84
N GLY A 335 37.07 -11.00 -12.82
CA GLY A 335 37.54 -11.80 -11.70
C GLY A 335 36.98 -11.24 -10.37
N TRP A 336 36.28 -12.06 -9.59
CA TRP A 336 35.78 -11.65 -8.28
C TRP A 336 35.80 -12.79 -7.27
N GLN A 337 36.62 -12.66 -6.21
CA GLN A 337 36.58 -13.55 -5.06
C GLN A 337 35.52 -13.07 -4.08
N THR A 338 34.33 -13.67 -4.12
CA THR A 338 33.24 -13.33 -3.22
C THR A 338 33.57 -13.74 -1.77
N GLN A 339 33.05 -12.99 -0.80
CA GLN A 339 33.24 -13.23 0.63
C GLN A 339 31.89 -13.17 1.35
N CYS A 340 31.83 -13.57 2.64
CA CYS A 340 30.60 -13.54 3.43
C CYS A 340 30.03 -12.12 3.64
N GLU A 341 30.89 -11.10 3.61
CA GLU A 341 30.51 -9.69 3.70
C GLU A 341 29.70 -9.20 2.49
N HIS A 342 29.75 -9.94 1.37
CA HIS A 342 28.99 -9.61 0.16
C HIS A 342 27.56 -10.18 0.17
N ILE A 343 27.16 -10.92 1.20
CA ILE A 343 25.80 -11.47 1.31
C ILE A 343 24.82 -10.35 1.55
N ARG A 344 23.84 -10.18 0.61
CA ARG A 344 22.80 -9.17 0.65
C ARG A 344 21.58 -9.61 -0.18
N SER A 345 20.42 -8.97 0.06
CA SER A 345 19.20 -9.26 -0.70
C SER A 345 19.25 -8.70 -2.12
N GLN A 346 19.93 -7.57 -2.30
CA GLN A 346 20.05 -6.86 -3.57
C GLN A 346 21.12 -7.49 -4.48
N PHE A 347 20.90 -7.37 -5.79
CA PHE A 347 21.91 -7.78 -6.77
C PHE A 347 23.07 -6.78 -6.79
N TYR A 348 24.27 -7.29 -7.10
CA TYR A 348 25.39 -6.48 -7.55
C TYR A 348 25.27 -6.29 -9.06
N THR A 349 25.13 -5.05 -9.49
CA THR A 349 25.06 -4.72 -10.92
C THR A 349 26.48 -4.46 -11.43
N VAL A 350 26.83 -5.12 -12.52
CA VAL A 350 28.03 -4.86 -13.34
C VAL A 350 27.53 -4.36 -14.68
N VAL A 351 28.01 -3.21 -15.11
CA VAL A 351 27.77 -2.70 -16.46
C VAL A 351 29.08 -2.82 -17.23
N ILE A 352 29.06 -3.67 -18.23
CA ILE A 352 30.15 -3.86 -19.19
C ILE A 352 29.90 -2.87 -20.33
N ARG A 353 30.96 -2.18 -20.76
CA ARG A 353 30.87 -1.17 -21.80
C ARG A 353 31.90 -1.44 -22.88
N ALA A 354 31.47 -1.71 -24.08
CA ALA A 354 32.26 -1.71 -25.30
C ALA A 354 32.11 -0.35 -26.01
N LYS A 355 33.22 0.26 -26.34
CA LYS A 355 33.27 1.57 -26.97
C LYS A 355 34.22 1.52 -28.17
N ASP A 356 33.79 1.91 -29.35
CA ASP A 356 34.61 2.04 -30.54
C ASP A 356 35.48 3.30 -30.50
N ASN A 357 36.28 3.50 -31.52
CA ASN A 357 37.08 4.71 -31.74
C ASN A 357 36.63 5.51 -32.98
N ASN A 358 35.34 5.46 -33.28
CA ASN A 358 34.76 6.16 -34.42
C ASN A 358 35.03 7.67 -34.42
N ILE A 359 35.11 8.23 -35.63
CA ILE A 359 35.27 9.67 -35.87
C ILE A 359 34.13 10.11 -36.73
N CYS A 360 33.30 11.01 -36.18
CA CYS A 360 32.16 11.54 -36.90
C CYS A 360 32.02 13.05 -36.65
N SER A 361 31.16 13.72 -37.42
CA SER A 361 30.89 15.14 -37.23
C SER A 361 29.95 15.36 -36.06
N LEU A 362 30.42 16.03 -35.00
CA LEU A 362 29.56 16.47 -33.90
C LEU A 362 28.93 17.84 -34.28
N PRO A 363 27.59 17.99 -34.19
CA PRO A 363 26.92 19.25 -34.50
C PRO A 363 27.51 20.43 -33.71
N GLY A 364 27.95 21.48 -34.48
CA GLY A 364 28.55 22.72 -33.94
C GLY A 364 30.02 22.58 -33.49
N VAL A 365 30.67 21.43 -33.65
CA VAL A 365 32.07 21.18 -33.29
C VAL A 365 32.90 20.75 -34.54
N GLY A 366 32.28 19.96 -35.43
CA GLY A 366 32.96 19.39 -36.59
C GLY A 366 33.47 17.95 -36.35
N LEU A 367 34.38 17.48 -37.16
CA LEU A 367 34.92 16.12 -37.14
C LEU A 367 35.70 15.89 -35.84
N THR A 368 35.25 14.94 -35.04
CA THR A 368 35.86 14.58 -33.74
C THR A 368 35.61 13.13 -33.39
N THR A 369 36.31 12.62 -32.37
CA THR A 369 36.02 11.29 -31.83
C THR A 369 34.66 11.27 -31.15
N THR A 370 33.74 10.49 -31.71
CA THR A 370 32.36 10.30 -31.27
C THR A 370 32.06 8.81 -31.14
N PRO A 371 32.57 8.17 -30.10
CA PRO A 371 32.47 6.72 -29.99
C PRO A 371 31.02 6.27 -29.78
N LEU A 372 30.60 5.27 -30.51
CA LEU A 372 29.39 4.54 -30.24
C LEU A 372 29.67 3.49 -29.15
N VAL A 373 28.62 3.13 -28.44
CA VAL A 373 28.74 2.29 -27.23
C VAL A 373 27.67 1.22 -27.25
N ASP A 374 28.10 0.00 -26.93
CA ASP A 374 27.20 -1.07 -26.48
C ASP A 374 27.39 -1.32 -24.99
N LEU A 375 26.30 -1.62 -24.29
CA LEU A 375 26.25 -1.87 -22.84
C LEU A 375 25.56 -3.19 -22.54
N GLU A 376 26.21 -4.00 -21.72
CA GLU A 376 25.62 -5.20 -21.16
C GLU A 376 25.45 -5.06 -19.64
N THR A 377 24.21 -5.20 -19.15
CA THR A 377 23.89 -5.11 -17.72
C THR A 377 23.81 -6.51 -17.13
N TRP A 378 24.81 -6.88 -16.34
CA TRP A 378 24.94 -8.17 -15.70
C TRP A 378 24.64 -8.10 -14.21
N LEU A 379 23.72 -8.96 -13.73
CA LEU A 379 23.30 -9.02 -12.33
C LEU A 379 23.96 -10.22 -11.64
N ILE A 380 24.68 -9.95 -10.55
CA ILE A 380 25.33 -10.98 -9.73
C ILE A 380 24.66 -11.00 -8.35
N ARG A 381 24.16 -12.17 -7.94
CA ARG A 381 23.63 -12.38 -6.59
C ARG A 381 24.61 -13.21 -5.78
N VAL A 382 25.07 -12.68 -4.65
CA VAL A 382 25.91 -13.41 -3.69
C VAL A 382 25.04 -13.91 -2.56
N ILE A 383 24.92 -15.22 -2.43
CA ILE A 383 24.06 -15.89 -1.46
C ILE A 383 24.87 -16.59 -0.37
N ALA A 384 24.24 -16.73 0.80
CA ALA A 384 24.87 -17.41 1.92
C ALA A 384 24.92 -18.94 1.71
N PRO A 385 26.02 -19.62 2.09
CA PRO A 385 26.10 -21.08 2.05
C PRO A 385 25.05 -21.72 2.98
N PRO A 386 24.59 -22.96 2.71
CA PRO A 386 23.68 -23.66 3.60
C PRO A 386 24.36 -24.03 4.92
N PRO A 387 23.67 -24.02 6.05
CA PRO A 387 24.06 -24.82 7.21
C PRO A 387 24.10 -26.30 6.81
N ILE A 388 25.05 -27.07 7.31
CA ILE A 388 25.29 -28.45 6.86
C ILE A 388 25.21 -29.45 8.03
N ASN A 389 25.02 -30.72 7.68
CA ASN A 389 24.97 -31.86 8.60
C ASN A 389 23.89 -31.73 9.69
N LEU A 390 22.72 -31.17 9.31
CA LEU A 390 21.58 -31.14 10.20
C LEU A 390 21.18 -32.58 10.55
N THR A 391 21.04 -32.85 11.84
CA THR A 391 20.51 -34.09 12.40
C THR A 391 19.28 -33.78 13.27
N ALA A 392 18.35 -34.70 13.32
CA ALA A 392 17.17 -34.66 14.20
C ALA A 392 17.14 -35.97 15.02
N THR A 393 17.21 -35.85 16.33
CA THR A 393 17.28 -36.99 17.25
C THR A 393 16.16 -36.90 18.25
N PRO A 394 15.25 -37.89 18.32
CA PRO A 394 14.21 -37.90 19.35
C PRO A 394 14.82 -38.24 20.72
N PHE A 395 14.44 -37.44 21.71
CA PHE A 395 14.83 -37.66 23.11
C PHE A 395 13.71 -37.24 24.06
N ASN A 396 13.20 -38.20 24.82
CA ASN A 396 11.98 -38.04 25.63
C ASN A 396 10.81 -37.54 24.77
N SER A 397 10.07 -36.53 25.20
CA SER A 397 8.94 -35.92 24.47
C SER A 397 9.37 -34.76 23.58
N ALA A 398 10.60 -34.76 23.08
CA ALA A 398 11.15 -33.67 22.27
C ALA A 398 12.06 -34.21 21.13
N ILE A 399 12.30 -33.39 20.12
CA ILE A 399 13.28 -33.66 19.07
C ILE A 399 14.43 -32.65 19.19
N THR A 400 15.64 -33.16 19.39
CA THR A 400 16.84 -32.34 19.41
C THR A 400 17.44 -32.23 18.02
N LEU A 401 17.65 -31.02 17.56
CA LEU A 401 18.33 -30.67 16.31
C LEU A 401 19.76 -30.23 16.60
N THR A 402 20.72 -30.69 15.78
CA THR A 402 22.10 -30.19 15.80
C THR A 402 22.63 -30.06 14.38
N TRP A 403 23.50 -29.08 14.16
CA TRP A 403 24.18 -28.86 12.87
C TRP A 403 25.64 -28.43 13.10
N ASP A 404 26.44 -28.37 12.04
CA ASP A 404 27.89 -28.11 12.14
C ASP A 404 28.22 -26.75 12.76
N ASN A 405 29.21 -26.73 13.64
CA ASN A 405 29.82 -25.59 14.30
C ASN A 405 31.33 -25.55 14.04
N PRO A 406 31.93 -24.42 13.55
CA PRO A 406 31.27 -23.14 13.27
C PRO A 406 30.65 -23.08 11.89
N TYR A 407 29.61 -22.28 11.72
CA TYR A 407 29.08 -21.90 10.41
C TYR A 407 30.04 -20.93 9.73
N ARG A 408 30.33 -21.17 8.43
CA ARG A 408 31.37 -20.45 7.67
C ARG A 408 31.24 -18.92 7.71
N CYS A 409 30.02 -18.38 7.69
CA CYS A 409 29.76 -16.94 7.66
C CYS A 409 29.25 -16.39 8.99
N ALA A 410 29.47 -17.08 10.12
CA ALA A 410 29.01 -16.62 11.44
C ALA A 410 29.76 -15.38 11.99
N SER A 411 30.96 -15.07 11.46
CA SER A 411 31.79 -13.98 11.98
C SER A 411 31.52 -12.61 11.36
N VAL A 412 30.68 -12.53 10.32
CA VAL A 412 30.41 -11.24 9.66
C VAL A 412 29.38 -10.40 10.42
N PRO A 413 29.47 -9.06 10.40
CA PRO A 413 28.62 -8.17 11.19
C PRO A 413 27.12 -8.23 10.85
N ASN A 414 26.80 -8.68 9.63
CA ASN A 414 25.41 -8.81 9.15
C ASN A 414 24.81 -10.19 9.41
N PHE A 415 25.53 -11.15 10.00
CA PHE A 415 24.95 -12.42 10.43
C PHE A 415 24.07 -12.22 11.66
N ARG A 416 22.82 -12.76 11.65
CA ARG A 416 21.82 -12.62 12.71
C ARG A 416 21.59 -13.90 13.50
N GLY A 417 21.96 -15.04 12.98
CA GLY A 417 21.71 -16.34 13.58
C GLY A 417 21.00 -17.28 12.62
N PHE A 418 20.37 -18.29 13.20
CA PHE A 418 19.69 -19.32 12.44
C PHE A 418 18.19 -19.28 12.70
N SER A 419 17.40 -19.60 11.69
CA SER A 419 15.99 -19.94 11.82
C SER A 419 15.78 -21.43 11.64
N VAL A 420 14.91 -22.02 12.51
CA VAL A 420 14.48 -23.41 12.43
C VAL A 420 13.12 -23.48 11.77
N TRP A 421 13.02 -24.32 10.76
CA TRP A 421 11.81 -24.54 10.00
C TRP A 421 11.37 -26.00 10.10
N ARG A 422 10.09 -26.23 10.41
CA ARG A 422 9.47 -27.52 10.64
C ARG A 422 8.32 -27.76 9.67
N ARG A 423 8.16 -29.01 9.25
CA ARG A 423 6.95 -29.50 8.60
C ARG A 423 6.62 -30.91 9.09
N ILE A 424 5.40 -31.34 8.87
CA ILE A 424 5.00 -32.71 9.07
C ILE A 424 5.12 -33.46 7.71
N GLY A 425 5.82 -34.62 7.74
CA GLY A 425 6.19 -35.37 6.56
C GLY A 425 7.34 -34.74 5.75
N SER A 426 8.02 -35.54 4.95
CA SER A 426 9.18 -35.10 4.16
C SER A 426 8.81 -34.27 2.93
N ASN A 427 9.71 -33.35 2.57
CA ASN A 427 9.75 -32.65 1.30
C ASN A 427 11.21 -32.67 0.78
N SER A 428 11.57 -33.70 0.09
CA SER A 428 12.93 -34.00 -0.36
C SER A 428 13.38 -33.19 -1.58
N PHE A 429 13.04 -31.89 -1.69
CA PHE A 429 13.56 -31.07 -2.76
C PHE A 429 15.05 -30.76 -2.55
N THR A 430 15.80 -30.67 -3.63
CA THR A 430 17.18 -30.14 -3.63
C THR A 430 17.12 -28.67 -3.99
N PRO A 431 17.54 -27.76 -3.10
CA PRO A 431 17.57 -26.33 -3.43
C PRO A 431 18.47 -26.04 -4.62
N ASP A 432 18.01 -25.23 -5.57
CA ASP A 432 18.88 -24.67 -6.61
C ASP A 432 19.85 -23.66 -5.99
N SER A 433 20.95 -23.38 -6.70
CA SER A 433 21.98 -22.44 -6.29
C SER A 433 21.46 -21.01 -6.09
N CYS A 434 20.29 -20.64 -6.64
CA CYS A 434 19.64 -19.35 -6.49
C CYS A 434 18.45 -19.33 -5.51
N GLU A 435 18.10 -20.49 -4.96
CA GLU A 435 16.93 -20.62 -4.06
C GLU A 435 17.34 -20.50 -2.60
N THR A 436 17.01 -19.37 -2.00
CA THR A 436 17.25 -19.08 -0.59
C THR A 436 15.96 -19.16 0.23
N GLY A 437 16.08 -19.53 1.52
CA GLY A 437 14.93 -19.60 2.43
C GLY A 437 13.97 -20.76 2.14
N LEU A 438 12.86 -20.80 2.87
CA LEU A 438 11.86 -21.87 2.83
C LEU A 438 10.41 -21.37 2.65
N ALA A 439 10.24 -20.08 2.39
CA ALA A 439 8.91 -19.51 2.18
C ALA A 439 8.15 -20.20 1.02
N GLY A 440 6.88 -20.55 1.25
CA GLY A 440 6.03 -21.19 0.23
C GLY A 440 6.29 -22.70 0.01
N ARG A 441 7.21 -23.33 0.77
CA ARG A 441 7.55 -24.75 0.62
C ARG A 441 6.89 -25.68 1.64
N GLY A 442 5.89 -25.17 2.37
CA GLY A 442 5.13 -25.94 3.36
C GLY A 442 5.85 -26.17 4.68
N TYR A 443 6.95 -25.45 4.94
CA TYR A 443 7.58 -25.41 6.25
C TYR A 443 7.06 -24.20 7.04
N VAL A 444 6.99 -24.37 8.36
CA VAL A 444 6.64 -23.31 9.32
C VAL A 444 7.89 -22.97 10.13
N LYS A 445 8.20 -21.68 10.25
CA LYS A 445 9.30 -21.20 11.11
C LYS A 445 8.88 -21.37 12.58
N ILE A 446 9.65 -22.12 13.35
CA ILE A 446 9.38 -22.42 14.78
C ILE A 446 10.38 -21.76 15.74
N ALA A 447 11.52 -21.31 15.23
CA ALA A 447 12.50 -20.52 15.98
C ALA A 447 13.25 -19.58 15.04
N ASP A 448 13.75 -18.46 15.57
CA ASP A 448 14.51 -17.44 14.84
C ASP A 448 15.65 -16.90 15.72
N ASP A 449 16.64 -16.22 15.10
CA ASP A 449 17.77 -15.55 15.77
C ASP A 449 18.60 -16.45 16.70
N LEU A 450 18.68 -17.74 16.39
CA LEU A 450 19.45 -18.67 17.17
C LEU A 450 20.95 -18.49 16.89
N VAL A 451 21.71 -18.27 17.94
CA VAL A 451 23.19 -18.20 17.86
C VAL A 451 23.85 -19.54 18.18
N ASP A 452 23.13 -20.44 18.83
CA ASP A 452 23.57 -21.80 19.14
C ASP A 452 23.39 -22.72 17.93
N TYR A 453 24.17 -23.77 17.88
CA TYR A 453 24.14 -24.82 16.85
C TYR A 453 23.28 -26.02 17.28
N ARG A 454 22.33 -25.75 18.13
CA ARG A 454 21.40 -26.73 18.69
C ARG A 454 20.02 -26.07 18.94
N TYR A 455 18.98 -26.85 18.70
CA TYR A 455 17.59 -26.47 19.06
C TYR A 455 16.85 -27.69 19.60
N VAL A 456 15.96 -27.50 20.54
CA VAL A 456 15.08 -28.56 21.08
C VAL A 456 13.64 -28.19 20.78
N ASP A 457 13.00 -28.97 19.90
CA ASP A 457 11.57 -28.86 19.62
C ASP A 457 10.79 -29.73 20.61
N ALA A 458 10.11 -29.09 21.56
CA ALA A 458 9.25 -29.74 22.55
C ALA A 458 7.75 -29.69 22.12
N ASP A 459 7.40 -29.00 21.06
CA ASP A 459 6.05 -28.92 20.50
C ASP A 459 5.85 -29.98 19.41
N VAL A 460 6.06 -31.22 19.77
CA VAL A 460 5.94 -32.39 18.91
C VAL A 460 5.08 -33.46 19.56
N VAL A 461 4.32 -34.18 18.76
CA VAL A 461 3.42 -35.23 19.23
C VAL A 461 3.83 -36.61 18.70
N HIS A 462 3.45 -37.66 19.40
CA HIS A 462 3.71 -39.05 18.98
C HIS A 462 2.93 -39.37 17.68
N GLY A 463 3.51 -40.23 16.84
CA GLY A 463 2.89 -40.67 15.62
C GLY A 463 3.06 -39.73 14.42
N GLN A 464 3.71 -38.59 14.60
CA GLN A 464 4.03 -37.67 13.53
C GLN A 464 5.51 -37.69 13.19
N ILE A 465 5.83 -37.75 11.91
CA ILE A 465 7.20 -37.56 11.40
C ILE A 465 7.38 -36.07 11.19
N TYR A 466 8.28 -35.46 11.94
CA TYR A 466 8.67 -34.05 11.80
C TYR A 466 9.96 -33.96 11.00
N CYS A 467 9.94 -33.12 9.97
CA CYS A 467 11.10 -32.84 9.14
C CYS A 467 11.50 -31.38 9.26
N TYR A 468 12.81 -31.19 9.41
CA TYR A 468 13.40 -29.89 9.73
C TYR A 468 14.41 -29.45 8.69
N ARG A 469 14.54 -28.15 8.51
CA ARG A 469 15.64 -27.48 7.82
C ARG A 469 16.05 -26.24 8.60
N ILE A 470 17.33 -25.88 8.51
CA ILE A 470 17.91 -24.69 9.11
C ILE A 470 18.25 -23.71 7.98
N VAL A 471 18.02 -22.44 8.24
CA VAL A 471 18.41 -21.31 7.36
C VAL A 471 19.21 -20.33 8.19
N ALA A 472 20.32 -19.85 7.65
CA ALA A 472 21.11 -18.78 8.24
C ALA A 472 20.57 -17.42 7.76
N ASN A 473 20.38 -16.49 8.67
CA ASN A 473 19.78 -15.18 8.43
C ASN A 473 20.84 -14.08 8.45
N PHE A 474 20.71 -13.14 7.53
CA PHE A 474 21.59 -11.98 7.39
C PHE A 474 20.74 -10.73 7.23
N SER A 475 21.14 -9.65 7.89
CA SER A 475 20.51 -8.34 7.73
C SER A 475 21.47 -7.22 8.15
N GLN A 476 21.19 -6.01 7.70
CA GLN A 476 21.75 -4.81 8.29
C GLN A 476 20.86 -4.38 9.48
N LEU A 477 21.46 -3.72 10.46
CA LEU A 477 20.73 -3.15 11.59
C LEU A 477 20.68 -1.63 11.47
N SER A 478 19.53 -1.05 11.80
CA SER A 478 19.41 0.38 12.03
C SER A 478 20.36 0.84 13.16
N PRO A 479 20.74 2.13 13.24
CA PRO A 479 21.69 2.61 14.25
C PRO A 479 21.27 2.35 15.69
N ASN A 480 19.97 2.20 15.97
CA ASN A 480 19.45 1.83 17.28
C ASN A 480 19.40 0.30 17.52
N GLY A 481 19.75 -0.50 16.51
CA GLY A 481 19.70 -1.95 16.57
C GLY A 481 18.32 -2.60 16.61
N LEU A 482 17.24 -1.83 16.38
CA LEU A 482 15.86 -2.32 16.53
C LEU A 482 15.19 -2.76 15.22
N VAL A 483 15.67 -2.28 14.08
CA VAL A 483 15.07 -2.61 12.77
C VAL A 483 16.11 -3.24 11.86
N GLU A 484 15.76 -4.39 11.34
CA GLU A 484 16.53 -5.10 10.34
C GLU A 484 16.12 -4.69 8.93
N TYR A 485 17.06 -4.53 8.03
CA TYR A 485 16.85 -4.25 6.62
C TYR A 485 17.89 -4.97 5.76
N ASP A 486 17.69 -5.00 4.44
CA ASP A 486 18.51 -5.81 3.50
C ASP A 486 18.58 -7.29 3.91
N ASN A 487 17.40 -7.86 4.26
CA ASN A 487 17.30 -9.22 4.78
C ASN A 487 17.63 -10.24 3.69
N ALA A 488 18.60 -11.09 3.96
CA ALA A 488 19.01 -12.18 3.09
C ALA A 488 19.02 -13.50 3.88
N GLU A 489 18.64 -14.58 3.22
CA GLU A 489 18.61 -15.92 3.78
C GLU A 489 19.60 -16.82 3.03
N SER A 490 20.17 -17.81 3.71
CA SER A 490 20.99 -18.84 3.10
C SER A 490 20.19 -19.81 2.24
N ILE A 491 20.88 -20.61 1.43
CA ILE A 491 20.35 -21.89 0.97
C ILE A 491 19.96 -22.70 2.21
N PRO A 492 18.79 -23.41 2.20
CA PRO A 492 18.41 -24.27 3.31
C PRO A 492 19.36 -25.44 3.51
N SER A 493 19.52 -25.90 4.75
CA SER A 493 20.28 -27.13 5.07
C SER A 493 19.69 -28.38 4.38
N ASN A 494 20.38 -29.53 4.53
CA ASN A 494 19.75 -30.81 4.31
C ASN A 494 18.49 -30.95 5.16
N GLU A 495 17.52 -31.75 4.71
CA GLU A 495 16.36 -32.15 5.51
C GLU A 495 16.76 -33.24 6.51
N ALA A 496 16.34 -33.11 7.77
CA ALA A 496 16.48 -34.15 8.78
C ALA A 496 15.11 -34.43 9.40
N CYS A 497 14.70 -35.67 9.39
CA CYS A 497 13.39 -36.07 9.90
C CYS A 497 13.53 -37.00 11.11
N ALA A 498 12.59 -36.85 12.06
CA ALA A 498 12.49 -37.72 13.22
C ALA A 498 11.04 -37.92 13.66
N GLU A 499 10.78 -39.01 14.31
CA GLU A 499 9.50 -39.36 14.98
C GLU A 499 9.80 -39.66 16.44
N LEU A 500 8.91 -39.20 17.36
CA LEU A 500 9.02 -39.59 18.77
C LEU A 500 8.86 -41.13 18.90
N LYS A 501 9.61 -41.72 19.84
CA LYS A 501 9.45 -43.14 20.13
C LYS A 501 8.05 -43.42 20.69
N ARG A 502 7.40 -44.52 20.24
CA ARG A 502 6.09 -44.91 20.73
C ARG A 502 6.25 -45.73 22.03
N ASP A 503 6.70 -45.05 23.10
CA ASP A 503 6.86 -45.63 24.47
C ASP A 503 5.62 -45.43 25.35
N VAL A 504 4.63 -44.64 24.89
CA VAL A 504 3.31 -44.42 25.50
C VAL A 504 2.21 -44.87 24.51
N PRO A 505 0.94 -45.10 24.98
CA PRO A 505 -0.17 -45.30 24.05
C PRO A 505 -0.44 -44.05 23.20
N VAL A 506 -1.09 -44.22 22.04
CA VAL A 506 -1.40 -43.13 21.12
C VAL A 506 -2.88 -43.18 20.77
N LEU A 507 -3.62 -42.09 21.08
CA LEU A 507 -5.05 -41.97 20.78
C LEU A 507 -5.31 -41.97 19.28
N THR A 508 -6.35 -42.69 18.82
CA THR A 508 -6.77 -42.80 17.43
C THR A 508 -8.21 -42.32 17.19
N HIS A 509 -9.09 -42.45 18.20
CA HIS A 509 -10.47 -42.04 18.10
C HIS A 509 -10.92 -41.23 19.30
N VAL A 510 -11.68 -40.18 19.08
CA VAL A 510 -12.52 -39.45 20.04
C VAL A 510 -13.82 -39.09 19.31
N ASP A 511 -14.70 -40.10 19.20
CA ASP A 511 -15.83 -40.12 18.28
C ASP A 511 -17.15 -39.95 19.07
N VAL A 512 -17.96 -38.93 18.66
CA VAL A 512 -19.27 -38.72 19.31
C VAL A 512 -20.26 -39.77 18.75
N THR A 513 -20.60 -40.75 19.58
CA THR A 513 -21.51 -41.85 19.21
C THR A 513 -22.99 -41.54 19.51
N ASN A 514 -23.26 -40.72 20.52
CA ASN A 514 -24.61 -40.23 20.83
C ASN A 514 -24.58 -38.75 21.21
N THR A 515 -25.44 -37.92 20.56
CA THR A 515 -25.58 -36.49 20.83
C THR A 515 -26.78 -36.25 21.74
N ASP A 516 -26.53 -35.89 23.00
CA ASP A 516 -27.57 -35.56 23.98
C ASP A 516 -27.01 -34.63 25.08
N ALA A 517 -27.89 -33.87 25.71
CA ALA A 517 -27.49 -32.95 26.80
C ALA A 517 -27.17 -33.63 28.14
N ALA A 518 -27.56 -34.87 28.32
CA ALA A 518 -27.40 -35.60 29.61
C ALA A 518 -26.96 -37.07 29.45
N THR A 519 -27.30 -37.68 28.30
CA THR A 519 -27.03 -39.12 28.04
C THR A 519 -26.12 -39.33 26.83
N GLY A 520 -25.44 -38.28 26.42
CA GLY A 520 -24.46 -38.33 25.34
C GLY A 520 -23.31 -39.29 25.61
N SER A 521 -22.68 -39.78 24.53
CA SER A 521 -21.56 -40.73 24.65
C SER A 521 -20.47 -40.44 23.61
N ILE A 522 -19.23 -40.77 24.02
CA ILE A 522 -18.04 -40.66 23.21
C ILE A 522 -17.28 -41.98 23.24
N PHE A 523 -16.87 -42.45 22.06
CA PHE A 523 -15.99 -43.61 21.90
C PHE A 523 -14.55 -43.15 21.81
N ILE A 524 -13.67 -43.70 22.65
CA ILE A 524 -12.25 -43.42 22.70
C ILE A 524 -11.49 -44.70 22.34
N ASP A 525 -10.53 -44.62 21.42
CA ASP A 525 -9.66 -45.74 21.06
C ASP A 525 -8.19 -45.31 20.93
N TRP A 526 -7.28 -46.28 21.24
CA TRP A 526 -5.85 -46.01 21.23
C TRP A 526 -5.04 -47.22 20.77
N VAL A 527 -3.85 -46.97 20.24
CA VAL A 527 -2.84 -47.97 19.94
C VAL A 527 -1.88 -48.07 21.11
N ASN A 528 -1.57 -49.30 21.52
CA ASN A 528 -0.64 -49.57 22.60
C ASN A 528 0.81 -49.16 22.25
N PRO A 529 1.68 -48.87 23.25
CA PRO A 529 3.09 -48.62 23.05
C PRO A 529 3.78 -49.79 22.34
N ASN A 530 4.88 -49.51 21.64
CA ASN A 530 5.71 -50.56 21.07
C ASN A 530 6.62 -51.14 22.12
N VAL A 531 6.72 -52.48 22.19
CA VAL A 531 7.50 -53.20 23.21
C VAL A 531 8.98 -52.77 23.25
N ILE A 532 9.57 -52.48 22.08
CA ILE A 532 10.98 -52.06 21.95
C ILE A 532 11.13 -50.60 22.41
N ALA A 533 10.20 -49.73 22.04
CA ALA A 533 10.23 -48.32 22.42
C ALA A 533 9.97 -48.12 23.93
N LEU A 534 9.03 -48.87 24.53
CA LEU A 534 8.72 -48.85 25.94
C LEU A 534 9.90 -49.31 26.79
N ASP A 535 10.80 -50.13 26.31
CA ASP A 535 11.90 -50.75 27.03
C ASP A 535 11.42 -51.41 28.34
N THR A 536 10.79 -52.57 28.23
CA THR A 536 10.19 -53.26 29.35
C THR A 536 11.21 -53.74 30.40
N THR A 537 12.51 -53.61 30.15
CA THR A 537 13.58 -53.85 31.14
C THR A 537 13.80 -52.62 32.02
N GLN A 538 13.66 -51.42 31.51
CA GLN A 538 13.71 -50.17 32.27
C GLN A 538 12.36 -49.87 32.95
N HIS A 539 11.27 -50.22 32.30
CA HIS A 539 9.89 -50.05 32.77
C HIS A 539 9.18 -51.41 32.92
N PRO A 540 9.58 -52.26 33.88
CA PRO A 540 8.93 -53.56 34.07
C PRO A 540 7.52 -53.38 34.65
N GLY A 541 6.64 -54.37 34.38
CA GLY A 541 5.30 -54.41 34.97
C GLY A 541 5.32 -54.51 36.49
N PRO A 542 4.15 -54.39 37.16
CA PRO A 542 2.83 -54.24 36.55
C PRO A 542 2.59 -52.90 35.91
N TYR A 543 1.73 -52.88 34.89
CA TYR A 543 1.37 -51.69 34.14
C TYR A 543 -0.04 -51.23 34.50
N LYS A 544 -0.26 -49.87 34.32
CA LYS A 544 -1.55 -49.23 34.56
C LYS A 544 -1.80 -48.19 33.51
N TYR A 545 -2.99 -48.20 32.86
CA TYR A 545 -3.51 -47.06 32.11
C TYR A 545 -4.46 -46.29 33.03
N GLU A 546 -4.28 -44.99 33.10
CA GLU A 546 -5.20 -44.04 33.72
C GLU A 546 -5.76 -43.12 32.61
N LEU A 547 -7.06 -43.28 32.32
CA LEU A 547 -7.77 -42.46 31.33
C LEU A 547 -8.36 -41.24 32.04
N TYR A 548 -8.00 -40.08 31.52
CA TYR A 548 -8.43 -38.79 32.02
C TYR A 548 -9.29 -38.07 30.99
N ARG A 549 -10.31 -37.32 31.46
CA ARG A 549 -11.20 -36.46 30.68
C ARG A 549 -11.16 -35.02 31.19
N SER A 550 -11.21 -34.06 30.26
CA SER A 550 -11.45 -32.63 30.51
C SER A 550 -12.68 -32.17 29.71
N SER A 551 -13.53 -31.35 30.31
CA SER A 551 -14.62 -30.68 29.61
C SER A 551 -14.08 -29.47 28.81
N GLY A 552 -14.46 -29.33 27.56
CA GLY A 552 -13.92 -28.33 26.64
C GLY A 552 -12.67 -28.82 25.91
N PHE A 553 -12.05 -27.90 25.13
CA PHE A 553 -10.80 -28.12 24.43
C PHE A 553 -9.60 -28.12 25.38
N ILE A 554 -8.41 -28.48 24.89
CA ILE A 554 -7.17 -28.53 25.68
C ILE A 554 -6.96 -27.21 26.43
N GLY A 555 -6.79 -27.29 27.75
CA GLY A 555 -6.58 -26.12 28.61
C GLY A 555 -7.85 -25.44 29.14
N SER A 556 -9.05 -25.84 28.68
CA SER A 556 -10.32 -25.22 29.13
C SER A 556 -10.70 -25.60 30.55
N SER A 557 -10.41 -26.81 30.98
CA SER A 557 -10.68 -27.30 32.34
C SER A 557 -9.64 -28.35 32.81
N PRO A 558 -9.54 -28.66 34.13
CA PRO A 558 -8.62 -29.69 34.61
C PRO A 558 -9.04 -31.07 34.11
N PHE A 559 -8.08 -31.96 33.96
CA PHE A 559 -8.29 -33.36 33.65
C PHE A 559 -8.71 -34.17 34.90
N ASN A 560 -9.80 -34.91 34.81
CA ASN A 560 -10.30 -35.79 35.86
C ASN A 560 -10.12 -37.25 35.45
N LEU A 561 -9.64 -38.09 36.35
CA LEU A 561 -9.54 -39.53 36.14
C LEU A 561 -10.94 -40.13 36.02
N ILE A 562 -11.21 -40.86 34.93
CA ILE A 562 -12.52 -41.51 34.68
C ILE A 562 -12.46 -43.03 34.64
N GLN A 563 -11.29 -43.62 34.26
CA GLN A 563 -11.11 -45.07 34.17
C GLN A 563 -9.67 -45.48 34.45
N THR A 564 -9.49 -46.68 34.99
CA THR A 564 -8.17 -47.30 35.25
C THR A 564 -8.17 -48.73 34.74
N TYR A 565 -7.16 -49.10 34.00
CA TYR A 565 -6.89 -50.47 33.55
C TYR A 565 -5.58 -50.93 34.17
N ASN A 566 -5.57 -52.14 34.75
CA ASN A 566 -4.40 -52.69 35.41
C ASN A 566 -3.98 -54.01 34.71
N SER A 567 -2.69 -54.20 34.45
CA SER A 567 -2.17 -55.40 33.87
C SER A 567 -0.84 -55.83 34.52
N ILE A 568 -0.66 -57.11 34.78
CA ILE A 568 0.57 -57.68 35.36
C ILE A 568 1.70 -57.69 34.31
N SER A 569 1.37 -57.85 33.03
CA SER A 569 2.34 -57.95 31.95
C SER A 569 2.04 -57.02 30.78
N TYR A 570 3.03 -56.77 29.94
CA TYR A 570 2.85 -56.03 28.69
C TYR A 570 1.80 -56.67 27.77
N THR A 571 1.78 -58.03 27.66
CA THR A 571 0.83 -58.76 26.79
C THR A 571 -0.62 -58.60 27.28
N GLY A 572 -0.82 -58.54 28.62
CA GLY A 572 -2.14 -58.24 29.17
C GLY A 572 -2.63 -56.82 28.92
N LEU A 573 -1.73 -55.87 28.83
CA LEU A 573 -2.06 -54.49 28.52
C LEU A 573 -2.62 -54.32 27.11
N LEU A 574 -2.22 -55.21 26.17
CA LEU A 574 -2.63 -55.16 24.77
C LEU A 574 -4.14 -55.35 24.52
N SER A 575 -4.90 -55.88 25.52
CA SER A 575 -6.35 -56.10 25.41
C SER A 575 -7.16 -54.82 25.69
N ASP A 576 -6.56 -53.83 26.33
CA ASP A 576 -7.24 -52.61 26.76
C ASP A 576 -6.92 -51.46 25.79
N THR A 577 -7.73 -51.33 24.77
CA THR A 577 -7.49 -50.36 23.67
C THR A 577 -8.63 -49.36 23.43
N PHE A 578 -9.75 -49.51 24.15
CA PHE A 578 -10.90 -48.59 23.96
C PHE A 578 -11.69 -48.34 25.24
N TYR A 579 -12.48 -47.27 25.22
CA TYR A 579 -13.44 -46.90 26.26
C TYR A 579 -14.66 -46.20 25.66
N ASN A 580 -15.85 -46.53 26.21
CA ASN A 580 -17.09 -45.79 25.94
C ASN A 580 -17.43 -44.90 27.11
N ASP A 581 -17.24 -43.60 26.96
CA ASP A 581 -17.62 -42.61 27.98
C ASP A 581 -19.07 -42.19 27.78
N VAL A 582 -19.90 -42.33 28.82
CA VAL A 582 -21.34 -42.13 28.76
C VAL A 582 -21.82 -41.13 29.81
N GLY A 583 -23.05 -40.63 29.64
CA GLY A 583 -23.63 -39.64 30.57
C GLY A 583 -23.05 -38.24 30.40
N LEU A 584 -22.75 -37.84 29.17
CA LEU A 584 -22.11 -36.59 28.82
C LEU A 584 -23.11 -35.62 28.23
N ASP A 585 -22.87 -34.30 28.35
CA ASP A 585 -23.47 -33.28 27.51
C ASP A 585 -22.65 -33.11 26.22
N THR A 586 -22.86 -34.01 25.27
CA THR A 586 -22.20 -33.94 23.95
C THR A 586 -22.83 -32.92 23.03
N LYS A 587 -24.00 -32.36 23.39
CA LYS A 587 -24.71 -31.39 22.58
C LYS A 587 -24.10 -29.99 22.64
N SER A 588 -23.68 -29.58 23.87
CA SER A 588 -23.17 -28.22 24.11
C SER A 588 -21.69 -28.15 24.47
N THR A 589 -21.04 -29.31 24.73
CA THR A 589 -19.66 -29.35 25.24
C THR A 589 -18.80 -30.34 24.48
N PRO A 590 -17.64 -29.91 23.88
CA PRO A 590 -16.61 -30.85 23.43
C PRO A 590 -15.89 -31.46 24.65
N TYR A 591 -15.26 -32.62 24.48
CA TYR A 591 -14.48 -33.29 25.54
C TYR A 591 -13.11 -33.65 25.02
N THR A 592 -12.09 -33.52 25.89
CA THR A 592 -10.70 -33.86 25.61
C THR A 592 -10.24 -34.98 26.49
N TYR A 593 -9.51 -35.94 25.94
CA TYR A 593 -9.02 -37.14 26.61
C TYR A 593 -7.51 -37.27 26.53
N LYS A 594 -6.90 -37.90 27.57
CA LYS A 594 -5.52 -38.39 27.58
C LYS A 594 -5.39 -39.64 28.43
N ILE A 595 -4.38 -40.46 28.13
CA ILE A 595 -4.04 -41.63 28.89
C ILE A 595 -2.66 -41.44 29.49
N VAL A 596 -2.48 -41.82 30.76
CA VAL A 596 -1.18 -41.85 31.42
C VAL A 596 -0.79 -43.30 31.61
N LEU A 597 0.35 -43.70 31.00
CA LEU A 597 0.93 -45.02 31.26
C LEU A 597 1.81 -44.98 32.52
N LYS A 598 1.59 -45.90 33.43
CA LYS A 598 2.43 -46.14 34.60
C LYS A 598 2.97 -47.57 34.58
N ALA A 599 4.17 -47.75 35.13
CA ALA A 599 4.84 -49.03 35.35
C ALA A 599 5.27 -49.18 36.79
N GLN A 600 5.68 -50.37 37.24
CA GLN A 600 6.18 -50.63 38.61
C GLN A 600 5.25 -50.08 39.70
N THR A 601 3.96 -50.33 39.58
CA THR A 601 2.88 -49.91 40.46
C THR A 601 2.41 -48.48 40.22
N ASP A 602 3.29 -47.44 40.22
CA ASP A 602 2.87 -46.04 40.05
C ASP A 602 3.94 -45.11 39.41
N SER A 603 5.02 -45.70 38.91
CA SER A 603 6.04 -44.93 38.20
C SER A 603 5.48 -44.47 36.85
N ILE A 604 5.43 -43.17 36.61
CA ILE A 604 4.91 -42.60 35.38
C ILE A 604 5.93 -42.87 34.25
N VAL A 605 5.50 -43.55 33.18
CA VAL A 605 6.23 -43.66 31.92
C VAL A 605 5.98 -42.40 31.12
N GLY A 606 4.72 -42.00 30.90
CA GLY A 606 4.38 -40.79 30.20
C GLY A 606 2.87 -40.67 29.90
N PRO A 607 2.38 -39.50 29.59
CA PRO A 607 1.03 -39.30 29.05
C PRO A 607 1.00 -39.46 27.52
N THR A 608 -0.17 -39.80 26.95
CA THR A 608 -0.46 -39.57 25.53
C THR A 608 -0.53 -38.09 25.23
N ASP A 609 -0.35 -37.73 23.97
CA ASP A 609 -0.87 -36.47 23.47
C ASP A 609 -2.39 -36.45 23.60
N ALA A 610 -2.95 -35.30 24.00
CA ALA A 610 -4.38 -35.20 24.26
C ALA A 610 -5.16 -35.03 22.92
N ALA A 611 -6.38 -35.60 22.87
CA ALA A 611 -7.26 -35.48 21.72
C ALA A 611 -8.66 -35.07 22.13
N SER A 612 -9.28 -34.14 21.42
CA SER A 612 -10.65 -33.67 21.62
C SER A 612 -11.63 -34.32 20.63
N SER A 613 -12.91 -34.39 21.00
CA SER A 613 -13.98 -34.59 20.04
C SER A 613 -14.08 -33.40 19.08
N ILE A 614 -14.59 -33.67 17.86
CA ILE A 614 -14.95 -32.59 16.91
C ILE A 614 -16.20 -31.89 17.46
N PHE A 615 -16.22 -30.58 17.43
CA PHE A 615 -17.39 -29.76 17.85
C PHE A 615 -17.86 -28.89 16.70
N LEU A 616 -19.05 -29.22 16.17
CA LEU A 616 -19.73 -28.55 15.08
C LEU A 616 -20.58 -27.38 15.60
N SER A 617 -20.51 -26.22 14.96
CA SER A 617 -21.37 -25.06 15.18
C SER A 617 -22.01 -24.64 13.88
N ILE A 618 -23.25 -24.21 13.91
CA ILE A 618 -23.99 -23.75 12.74
C ILE A 618 -24.49 -22.34 12.97
N ALA A 619 -24.15 -21.42 12.07
CA ALA A 619 -24.69 -20.08 12.00
C ALA A 619 -25.77 -19.98 10.90
N SER A 620 -26.90 -19.33 11.24
CA SER A 620 -28.04 -19.13 10.36
C SER A 620 -27.83 -17.88 9.47
N SER A 621 -28.21 -17.98 8.20
CA SER A 621 -28.26 -16.88 7.25
C SER A 621 -29.44 -17.06 6.31
N ASP A 622 -29.70 -16.09 5.41
CA ASP A 622 -30.77 -16.22 4.43
C ASP A 622 -30.51 -17.40 3.48
N GLN A 623 -31.51 -18.28 3.39
CA GLN A 623 -31.53 -19.48 2.55
C GLN A 623 -30.24 -20.32 2.66
N SER A 624 -29.50 -20.19 3.77
CA SER A 624 -28.23 -20.87 3.97
C SER A 624 -27.88 -21.12 5.43
N LEU A 625 -27.05 -22.13 5.66
CA LEU A 625 -26.47 -22.46 6.96
C LEU A 625 -24.96 -22.55 6.80
N LEU A 626 -24.23 -21.80 7.63
CA LEU A 626 -22.79 -21.84 7.68
C LEU A 626 -22.35 -22.77 8.79
N LEU A 627 -21.82 -23.93 8.41
CA LEU A 627 -21.25 -24.92 9.29
C LEU A 627 -19.78 -24.57 9.56
N SER A 628 -19.34 -24.64 10.81
CA SER A 628 -17.94 -24.50 11.21
C SER A 628 -17.64 -25.46 12.35
N TRP A 629 -16.45 -26.02 12.40
CA TRP A 629 -16.09 -26.96 13.45
C TRP A 629 -14.67 -26.76 13.95
N GLN A 630 -14.47 -27.19 15.19
CA GLN A 630 -13.19 -27.13 15.87
C GLN A 630 -12.83 -28.50 16.45
N GLU A 631 -11.54 -28.78 16.53
CA GLU A 631 -10.95 -29.96 17.10
C GLU A 631 -9.49 -29.70 17.48
N GLN A 632 -8.99 -30.45 18.43
CA GLN A 632 -7.58 -30.46 18.85
C GLN A 632 -7.14 -31.92 18.95
N VAL A 633 -6.46 -32.41 17.93
CA VAL A 633 -6.06 -33.82 17.81
C VAL A 633 -4.59 -33.93 17.38
N PRO A 634 -3.84 -34.97 17.80
CA PRO A 634 -2.44 -35.14 17.46
C PRO A 634 -2.19 -35.69 16.05
N TRP A 635 -3.21 -36.16 15.35
CA TRP A 635 -3.14 -36.61 13.94
C TRP A 635 -3.54 -35.51 12.97
N ILE A 636 -3.27 -35.70 11.66
CA ILE A 636 -3.64 -34.74 10.62
C ILE A 636 -4.96 -35.16 9.99
N ASN A 637 -5.98 -34.31 10.07
CA ASN A 637 -7.22 -34.49 9.31
C ASN A 637 -7.06 -33.84 7.92
N ASN A 638 -7.15 -34.68 6.87
CA ASN A 638 -6.96 -34.29 5.46
C ASN A 638 -8.27 -33.90 4.80
N TYR A 639 -9.38 -34.47 5.25
CA TYR A 639 -10.71 -34.22 4.70
C TYR A 639 -11.76 -34.24 5.80
N TYR A 640 -12.87 -33.53 5.55
CA TYR A 640 -14.07 -33.54 6.35
C TYR A 640 -15.25 -33.83 5.44
N PHE A 641 -16.05 -34.85 5.80
CA PHE A 641 -17.27 -35.23 5.13
C PHE A 641 -18.45 -34.62 5.88
N ILE A 642 -19.31 -33.89 5.17
CA ILE A 642 -20.51 -33.25 5.70
C ILE A 642 -21.70 -34.14 5.42
N TYR A 643 -22.35 -34.62 6.46
CA TYR A 643 -23.57 -35.39 6.37
C TYR A 643 -24.78 -34.55 6.75
N LYS A 644 -25.82 -34.63 5.90
CA LYS A 644 -27.10 -33.94 6.12
C LYS A 644 -28.22 -34.97 6.28
N GLN A 645 -29.10 -34.76 7.26
CA GLN A 645 -30.24 -35.64 7.46
C GLN A 645 -31.28 -35.44 6.36
N ASN A 646 -31.63 -36.54 5.71
CA ASN A 646 -32.75 -36.57 4.76
C ASN A 646 -34.07 -36.40 5.55
N ARG A 647 -34.85 -35.37 5.21
CA ARG A 647 -36.07 -34.98 5.96
C ARG A 647 -37.21 -35.99 5.86
N ILE A 648 -37.20 -36.89 4.87
CA ILE A 648 -38.26 -37.89 4.62
C ILE A 648 -37.86 -39.20 5.34
N THR A 649 -36.63 -39.64 5.17
CA THR A 649 -36.15 -40.95 5.65
C THR A 649 -35.54 -40.85 7.06
N SER A 650 -35.21 -39.65 7.52
CA SER A 650 -34.42 -39.39 8.75
C SER A 650 -33.02 -40.01 8.75
N VAL A 651 -32.54 -40.49 7.62
CA VAL A 651 -31.20 -41.05 7.46
C VAL A 651 -30.24 -39.94 7.07
N TYR A 652 -29.01 -39.95 7.61
CA TYR A 652 -27.96 -39.04 7.21
C TYR A 652 -27.32 -39.53 5.90
N GLU A 653 -27.24 -38.63 4.93
CA GLU A 653 -26.65 -38.85 3.65
C GLU A 653 -25.46 -37.92 3.46
N LEU A 654 -24.41 -38.37 2.75
CA LEU A 654 -23.24 -37.52 2.43
C LEU A 654 -23.70 -36.39 1.52
N LEU A 655 -23.52 -35.15 2.01
CA LEU A 655 -23.81 -33.93 1.27
C LEU A 655 -22.62 -33.51 0.40
N ASP A 656 -21.44 -33.38 1.04
CA ASP A 656 -20.21 -32.93 0.37
C ASP A 656 -18.98 -33.29 1.21
N SER A 657 -17.79 -32.90 0.71
CA SER A 657 -16.52 -33.02 1.42
C SER A 657 -15.64 -31.79 1.21
N THR A 658 -14.87 -31.41 2.23
CA THR A 658 -13.96 -30.26 2.21
C THR A 658 -12.65 -30.53 2.93
N ILE A 659 -11.62 -29.76 2.61
CA ILE A 659 -10.35 -29.70 3.37
C ILE A 659 -10.33 -28.57 4.40
N LEU A 660 -11.34 -27.68 4.32
CA LEU A 660 -11.48 -26.55 5.27
C LEU A 660 -12.33 -26.96 6.46
N LYS A 661 -12.19 -26.25 7.59
CA LYS A 661 -13.01 -26.45 8.80
C LYS A 661 -14.32 -25.64 8.78
N ASN A 662 -14.86 -25.40 7.60
CA ASN A 662 -16.17 -24.76 7.40
C ASN A 662 -16.80 -25.23 6.08
N TYR A 663 -18.14 -25.10 6.02
CA TYR A 663 -18.92 -25.40 4.83
C TYR A 663 -20.19 -24.55 4.81
N ALA A 664 -20.61 -24.04 3.64
CA ALA A 664 -21.86 -23.31 3.48
C ALA A 664 -22.86 -24.15 2.68
N ASP A 665 -23.95 -24.56 3.29
CA ASP A 665 -25.08 -25.18 2.62
C ASP A 665 -26.08 -24.11 2.21
N THR A 666 -26.30 -23.94 0.91
CA THR A 666 -27.07 -22.85 0.29
C THR A 666 -28.29 -23.35 -0.45
N GLY A 667 -29.22 -22.46 -0.77
CA GLY A 667 -30.48 -22.80 -1.45
C GLY A 667 -31.48 -23.53 -0.54
N LEU A 668 -31.36 -23.31 0.76
CA LEU A 668 -32.23 -23.88 1.78
C LEU A 668 -33.53 -23.07 1.92
N LEU A 669 -34.58 -23.71 2.38
CA LEU A 669 -35.83 -23.03 2.72
C LEU A 669 -35.72 -22.41 4.11
N ASN A 670 -35.98 -21.11 4.22
CA ASN A 670 -36.04 -20.43 5.51
C ASN A 670 -37.04 -21.09 6.46
N ASP A 671 -36.82 -20.99 7.77
CA ASP A 671 -37.60 -21.56 8.88
C ASP A 671 -37.72 -23.10 8.86
N THR A 672 -37.03 -23.77 7.95
CA THR A 672 -37.05 -25.24 7.84
C THR A 672 -35.86 -25.82 8.62
N LEU A 673 -36.13 -26.83 9.48
CA LEU A 673 -35.08 -27.47 10.28
C LEU A 673 -34.24 -28.41 9.42
N TYR A 674 -32.90 -28.23 9.48
CA TYR A 674 -31.90 -29.11 8.88
C TYR A 674 -30.90 -29.56 9.93
N CYS A 675 -30.52 -30.83 9.89
CA CYS A 675 -29.60 -31.45 10.84
C CYS A 675 -28.37 -31.98 10.12
N TYR A 676 -27.19 -31.78 10.74
CA TYR A 676 -25.89 -32.16 10.18
C TYR A 676 -25.01 -32.82 11.24
N TYR A 677 -24.07 -33.61 10.78
CA TYR A 677 -22.81 -33.90 11.47
C TYR A 677 -21.63 -33.87 10.50
N VAL A 678 -20.43 -33.74 11.03
CA VAL A 678 -19.17 -33.77 10.28
C VAL A 678 -18.38 -34.99 10.70
N MET A 679 -17.76 -35.69 9.73
CA MET A 679 -16.83 -36.78 9.97
C MET A 679 -15.46 -36.40 9.40
N SER A 680 -14.44 -36.33 10.22
CA SER A 680 -13.07 -36.16 9.76
C SER A 680 -12.49 -37.44 9.20
N LYS A 681 -11.58 -37.34 8.24
CA LYS A 681 -10.70 -38.40 7.75
C LYS A 681 -9.26 -37.95 7.89
N GLY A 682 -8.51 -38.59 8.75
CA GLY A 682 -7.12 -38.24 9.04
C GLY A 682 -6.20 -39.44 9.14
N SER A 683 -4.94 -39.15 9.43
CA SER A 683 -3.92 -40.17 9.67
C SER A 683 -2.74 -39.61 10.47
N TYR A 684 -2.00 -40.48 11.12
CA TYR A 684 -0.63 -40.20 11.57
C TYR A 684 0.33 -40.34 10.37
N THR A 685 1.41 -39.58 10.38
CA THR A 685 2.48 -39.73 9.32
C THR A 685 3.51 -40.78 9.68
N GLY A 686 3.53 -41.25 10.93
CA GLY A 686 4.37 -42.34 11.40
C GLY A 686 3.89 -43.69 10.89
N THR A 687 4.72 -44.72 11.05
CA THR A 687 4.43 -46.07 10.59
C THR A 687 3.71 -46.91 11.69
N ASN A 688 2.87 -47.88 11.23
CA ASN A 688 2.13 -48.80 12.11
C ASN A 688 1.05 -48.19 12.97
N TYR A 689 0.37 -47.15 12.44
CA TYR A 689 -0.88 -46.62 13.01
C TYR A 689 -2.05 -47.03 12.08
N PRO A 690 -3.30 -47.09 12.62
CA PRO A 690 -4.49 -47.22 11.78
C PRO A 690 -4.59 -46.09 10.77
N ASP A 691 -4.92 -46.39 9.52
CA ASP A 691 -5.09 -45.45 8.45
C ASP A 691 -6.17 -45.93 7.49
N PRO A 692 -7.23 -45.17 7.20
CA PRO A 692 -7.50 -43.81 7.76
C PRO A 692 -8.17 -43.84 9.14
N LEU A 693 -8.02 -42.71 9.87
CA LEU A 693 -8.72 -42.42 11.10
C LEU A 693 -10.01 -41.63 10.82
N TYR A 694 -11.15 -42.10 11.31
CA TYR A 694 -12.43 -41.42 11.17
C TYR A 694 -12.95 -40.99 12.56
N ASN A 695 -13.37 -39.72 12.67
CA ASN A 695 -13.96 -39.18 13.89
C ASN A 695 -15.23 -38.35 13.57
N LYS A 696 -16.35 -38.65 14.25
CA LYS A 696 -17.64 -38.00 14.06
C LYS A 696 -17.86 -36.90 15.09
N SER A 697 -18.42 -35.75 14.68
CA SER A 697 -18.91 -34.71 15.56
C SER A 697 -20.25 -35.03 16.19
N GLN A 698 -20.70 -34.21 17.13
CA GLN A 698 -22.10 -34.19 17.55
C GLN A 698 -23.01 -33.78 16.39
N GLU A 699 -24.29 -34.14 16.51
CA GLU A 699 -25.34 -33.76 15.59
C GLU A 699 -25.89 -32.38 15.96
N VAL A 700 -25.98 -31.47 15.00
CA VAL A 700 -26.50 -30.11 15.21
C VAL A 700 -27.61 -29.84 14.22
N CYS A 701 -28.71 -29.26 14.71
CA CYS A 701 -29.84 -28.86 13.89
C CYS A 701 -30.08 -27.36 14.00
N GLU A 702 -30.26 -26.68 12.85
CA GLU A 702 -30.55 -25.25 12.80
C GLU A 702 -31.51 -24.94 11.63
N ARG A 703 -32.10 -23.74 11.66
CA ARG A 703 -32.99 -23.22 10.62
C ARG A 703 -32.35 -22.03 9.94
N PRO A 704 -32.30 -21.98 8.60
CA PRO A 704 -31.99 -20.74 7.90
C PRO A 704 -33.00 -19.67 8.27
N ARG A 705 -32.58 -18.45 8.38
CA ARG A 705 -33.43 -17.29 8.67
C ARG A 705 -33.16 -16.21 7.65
N ASP A 706 -34.19 -15.59 7.23
CA ASP A 706 -34.06 -14.40 6.40
C ASP A 706 -33.37 -13.28 7.18
N THR A 707 -32.23 -12.87 6.71
CA THR A 707 -31.39 -11.80 7.28
C THR A 707 -31.08 -10.71 6.27
N ILE A 708 -31.65 -10.78 5.06
CA ILE A 708 -31.40 -9.83 3.99
C ILE A 708 -32.45 -8.72 4.06
N PRO A 709 -32.06 -7.47 4.39
CA PRO A 709 -32.97 -6.36 4.36
C PRO A 709 -33.47 -6.08 2.94
N PRO A 710 -34.75 -5.68 2.78
CA PRO A 710 -35.28 -5.28 1.49
C PRO A 710 -34.59 -4.01 0.96
N CYS A 711 -34.59 -3.81 -0.37
CA CYS A 711 -34.04 -2.62 -1.00
C CYS A 711 -34.80 -1.34 -0.62
N ALA A 712 -34.10 -0.22 -0.53
CA ALA A 712 -34.70 1.08 -0.33
C ALA A 712 -35.52 1.48 -1.58
N PRO A 713 -36.84 1.75 -1.46
CA PRO A 713 -37.61 2.26 -2.59
C PRO A 713 -37.20 3.71 -2.90
N PRO A 714 -37.14 4.09 -4.19
CA PRO A 714 -36.80 5.46 -4.58
C PRO A 714 -37.95 6.41 -4.11
N LEU A 715 -37.58 7.44 -3.36
CA LEU A 715 -38.50 8.42 -2.78
C LEU A 715 -38.41 9.74 -3.55
N THR A 716 -39.54 10.37 -3.82
CA THR A 716 -39.62 11.72 -4.37
C THR A 716 -40.54 12.57 -3.47
N ILE A 717 -40.32 13.89 -3.46
CA ILE A 717 -41.07 14.85 -2.68
C ILE A 717 -41.59 15.94 -3.61
N THR A 718 -42.86 16.31 -3.43
CA THR A 718 -43.45 17.49 -4.02
C THR A 718 -44.21 18.30 -2.95
N ASN A 719 -44.45 19.58 -3.18
CA ASN A 719 -45.21 20.44 -2.32
C ASN A 719 -45.98 21.48 -3.16
N GLU A 720 -46.75 22.34 -2.50
CA GLU A 720 -47.59 23.33 -3.18
C GLU A 720 -46.91 24.69 -3.41
N CYS A 721 -45.61 24.82 -3.08
CA CYS A 721 -44.88 26.08 -3.13
C CYS A 721 -45.01 26.86 -4.45
N ASP A 722 -44.93 26.14 -5.58
CA ASP A 722 -44.91 26.74 -6.91
C ASP A 722 -46.30 26.71 -7.58
N LEU A 723 -47.29 26.15 -6.92
CA LEU A 723 -48.62 25.92 -7.48
C LEU A 723 -49.69 26.91 -6.99
N ILE A 724 -49.45 27.58 -5.83
CA ILE A 724 -50.40 28.47 -5.18
C ILE A 724 -49.89 29.89 -5.21
N GLU A 725 -50.82 30.85 -5.55
CA GLU A 725 -50.49 32.28 -5.52
C GLU A 725 -50.12 32.73 -4.10
N ASN A 726 -49.22 33.69 -3.99
CA ASN A 726 -48.66 34.13 -2.72
C ASN A 726 -49.74 34.75 -1.80
N SER A 727 -50.78 35.34 -2.36
CA SER A 727 -51.94 35.88 -1.61
C SER A 727 -52.84 34.83 -0.97
N GLU A 728 -52.79 33.58 -1.46
CA GLU A 728 -53.56 32.43 -0.96
C GLU A 728 -52.73 31.50 -0.07
N TRP A 729 -51.43 31.77 0.06
CA TRP A 729 -50.53 30.94 0.82
C TRP A 729 -50.69 31.12 2.33
N ASP A 730 -51.13 30.06 3.01
CA ASP A 730 -51.22 30.02 4.46
C ASP A 730 -50.73 28.66 5.01
N LYS A 731 -50.83 28.45 6.33
CA LYS A 731 -50.37 27.21 6.97
C LYS A 731 -51.16 25.95 6.56
N THR A 732 -52.34 26.08 5.93
CA THR A 732 -53.09 24.90 5.45
C THR A 732 -52.42 24.25 4.23
N HIS A 733 -51.52 25.00 3.55
CA HIS A 733 -50.75 24.57 2.41
C HIS A 733 -49.35 24.05 2.82
N TRP A 734 -49.04 24.01 4.11
CA TRP A 734 -47.77 23.48 4.61
C TRP A 734 -47.82 21.96 4.60
N LYS A 735 -47.70 21.35 3.42
CA LYS A 735 -47.76 19.92 3.22
C LYS A 735 -46.66 19.48 2.26
N ASN A 736 -46.01 18.38 2.61
CA ASN A 736 -45.11 17.66 1.71
C ASN A 736 -45.74 16.34 1.27
N TYR A 737 -45.80 16.13 -0.03
CA TYR A 737 -46.32 14.92 -0.66
C TYR A 737 -45.15 14.03 -1.05
N LEU A 738 -45.03 12.88 -0.39
CA LEU A 738 -44.02 11.89 -0.62
C LEU A 738 -44.58 10.83 -1.56
N HIS A 739 -43.83 10.43 -2.57
CA HIS A 739 -44.21 9.39 -3.51
C HIS A 739 -43.01 8.43 -3.72
N TRP A 740 -43.33 7.15 -3.80
CA TRP A 740 -42.34 6.10 -4.09
C TRP A 740 -42.95 5.01 -4.96
N GLN A 741 -42.11 4.17 -5.53
CA GLN A 741 -42.55 3.00 -6.27
C GLN A 741 -42.40 1.77 -5.39
N VAL A 742 -43.30 0.82 -5.52
CA VAL A 742 -43.20 -0.48 -4.88
C VAL A 742 -41.92 -1.15 -5.44
N SER A 743 -41.07 -1.66 -4.54
CA SER A 743 -39.83 -2.36 -4.94
C SER A 743 -40.13 -3.53 -5.87
N SER A 744 -39.25 -3.74 -6.88
CA SER A 744 -39.36 -4.87 -7.78
C SER A 744 -39.10 -6.21 -7.07
N SER A 745 -39.53 -7.32 -7.65
CA SER A 745 -39.32 -8.67 -7.10
C SER A 745 -37.87 -9.05 -6.86
N ASP A 746 -36.92 -8.36 -7.52
CA ASP A 746 -35.47 -8.64 -7.38
C ASP A 746 -34.86 -8.01 -6.11
N CYS A 747 -35.62 -7.18 -5.40
CA CYS A 747 -35.19 -6.48 -4.20
C CYS A 747 -36.15 -6.72 -3.00
N GLY A 748 -36.50 -7.96 -2.74
CA GLY A 748 -37.35 -8.31 -1.59
C GLY A 748 -38.82 -8.31 -1.93
N GLY A 749 -39.28 -9.34 -2.64
CA GLY A 749 -40.72 -9.57 -2.93
C GLY A 749 -41.58 -9.83 -1.71
N ASP A 750 -41.00 -9.87 -0.51
CA ASP A 750 -41.65 -10.17 0.76
C ASP A 750 -41.85 -8.95 1.68
N ILE A 751 -41.70 -7.73 1.15
CA ILE A 751 -42.00 -6.49 1.88
C ILE A 751 -43.41 -6.52 2.43
N VAL A 752 -43.57 -6.25 3.71
CA VAL A 752 -44.88 -6.18 4.40
C VAL A 752 -45.31 -4.75 4.70
N ARG A 753 -44.34 -3.83 4.93
CA ARG A 753 -44.67 -2.45 5.28
C ARG A 753 -43.51 -1.50 4.98
N TYR A 754 -43.86 -0.20 4.98
CA TYR A 754 -42.90 0.89 4.90
C TYR A 754 -42.86 1.71 6.19
N LYS A 755 -41.75 2.36 6.46
CA LYS A 755 -41.56 3.35 7.53
C LYS A 755 -41.03 4.64 6.93
N ILE A 756 -41.61 5.76 7.36
CA ILE A 756 -41.13 7.10 6.95
C ILE A 756 -40.51 7.79 8.14
N TYR A 757 -39.37 8.38 7.89
CA TYR A 757 -38.62 9.18 8.86
C TYR A 757 -38.47 10.61 8.35
N PHE A 758 -38.55 11.57 9.26
CA PHE A 758 -38.40 12.98 9.00
C PHE A 758 -37.29 13.59 9.87
N LYS A 759 -36.53 14.49 9.28
CA LYS A 759 -35.56 15.33 9.97
C LYS A 759 -35.90 16.81 9.70
N ALA A 760 -36.29 17.54 10.75
CA ALA A 760 -36.54 18.98 10.68
C ALA A 760 -35.24 19.79 10.45
N PRO A 761 -35.34 21.05 9.92
CA PRO A 761 -34.18 21.92 9.77
C PRO A 761 -33.38 22.06 11.08
N LEU A 762 -32.06 22.07 10.95
CA LEU A 762 -31.11 22.23 12.06
C LEU A 762 -31.12 21.13 13.13
N THR A 763 -31.93 20.09 12.99
CA THR A 763 -31.84 18.91 13.87
C THR A 763 -30.79 17.91 13.36
N LYS A 764 -30.28 17.05 14.26
CA LYS A 764 -29.28 16.04 13.88
C LYS A 764 -29.91 14.72 13.43
N ASP A 765 -31.01 14.31 14.06
CA ASP A 765 -31.54 12.97 13.96
C ASP A 765 -32.86 12.91 13.17
N PHE A 766 -33.07 11.78 12.52
CA PHE A 766 -34.34 11.45 11.90
C PHE A 766 -35.29 10.88 12.93
N VAL A 767 -36.56 11.33 12.92
CA VAL A 767 -37.62 10.87 13.79
C VAL A 767 -38.63 10.07 12.95
N LEU A 768 -39.05 8.93 13.45
CA LEU A 768 -40.07 8.11 12.80
C LEU A 768 -41.39 8.90 12.74
N LEU A 769 -41.95 9.09 11.52
CA LEU A 769 -43.27 9.70 11.31
C LEU A 769 -44.38 8.66 11.29
N ASP A 770 -44.19 7.61 10.50
CA ASP A 770 -45.19 6.57 10.32
C ASP A 770 -44.54 5.20 10.08
N SER A 771 -45.17 4.16 10.60
CA SER A 771 -44.77 2.76 10.43
C SER A 771 -45.96 1.86 10.04
N SER A 772 -47.12 2.46 9.78
CA SER A 772 -48.34 1.71 9.48
C SER A 772 -48.59 1.51 7.97
N LEU A 773 -47.73 2.02 7.11
CA LEU A 773 -47.87 1.98 5.66
C LEU A 773 -47.68 0.54 5.14
N GLY A 774 -48.70 0.02 4.46
CA GLY A 774 -48.69 -1.33 3.90
C GLY A 774 -47.84 -1.44 2.63
N LYS A 775 -47.55 -2.66 2.21
CA LYS A 775 -46.70 -2.97 1.03
C LYS A 775 -47.18 -2.36 -0.30
N ASN A 776 -48.46 -2.01 -0.40
CA ASN A 776 -49.06 -1.43 -1.62
C ASN A 776 -49.16 0.10 -1.57
N ASP A 777 -48.81 0.73 -0.45
CA ASP A 777 -48.82 2.17 -0.33
C ASP A 777 -47.67 2.78 -1.11
N THR A 778 -47.97 3.82 -1.88
CA THR A 778 -47.00 4.49 -2.78
C THR A 778 -46.91 6.00 -2.52
N SER A 779 -47.64 6.49 -1.53
CA SER A 779 -47.62 7.91 -1.18
C SER A 779 -47.90 8.14 0.31
N TYR A 780 -47.44 9.27 0.80
CA TYR A 780 -47.70 9.76 2.16
C TYR A 780 -47.77 11.29 2.15
N THR A 781 -48.73 11.87 2.87
CA THR A 781 -48.80 13.32 3.02
C THR A 781 -48.38 13.71 4.43
N HIS A 782 -47.28 14.47 4.55
CA HIS A 782 -46.87 15.06 5.82
C HIS A 782 -47.45 16.44 5.99
N ASP A 783 -48.44 16.60 6.86
CA ASP A 783 -49.03 17.86 7.22
C ASP A 783 -48.13 18.60 8.24
N LEU A 784 -47.59 19.72 7.84
CA LEU A 784 -46.71 20.57 8.60
C LEU A 784 -47.39 21.87 9.09
N SER A 785 -48.70 21.96 9.04
CA SER A 785 -49.50 23.13 9.46
C SER A 785 -49.22 23.60 10.89
N LEU A 786 -48.77 22.70 11.78
CA LEU A 786 -48.32 22.97 13.14
C LEU A 786 -46.83 23.21 13.26
N SER A 787 -46.07 23.11 12.19
CA SER A 787 -44.62 23.36 12.19
C SER A 787 -44.27 24.81 12.53
N THR A 788 -43.14 25.04 13.15
CA THR A 788 -42.54 26.35 13.38
C THR A 788 -41.43 26.68 12.38
N THR A 789 -41.03 25.73 11.57
CA THR A 789 -39.92 25.85 10.62
C THR A 789 -40.34 25.78 9.15
N GLY A 790 -41.65 25.79 8.88
CA GLY A 790 -42.18 25.71 7.52
C GLY A 790 -42.28 24.29 7.01
N ILE A 791 -42.08 24.13 5.70
CA ILE A 791 -42.16 22.83 4.98
C ILE A 791 -40.77 22.21 4.75
N ALA A 792 -39.71 22.93 5.10
CA ALA A 792 -38.36 22.44 4.93
C ALA A 792 -38.09 21.19 5.79
N GLY A 793 -37.33 20.25 5.24
CA GLY A 793 -36.90 19.05 5.96
C GLY A 793 -36.42 17.94 5.04
N CYS A 794 -35.88 16.90 5.64
CA CYS A 794 -35.38 15.75 4.92
C CYS A 794 -36.13 14.49 5.32
N TYR A 795 -36.33 13.60 4.37
CA TYR A 795 -37.09 12.37 4.54
C TYR A 795 -36.23 11.15 4.16
N ARG A 796 -36.55 10.06 4.83
CA ARG A 796 -36.05 8.72 4.51
C ARG A 796 -37.22 7.76 4.51
N LEU A 797 -37.18 6.81 3.58
CA LEU A 797 -38.16 5.72 3.48
C LEU A 797 -37.41 4.41 3.60
N THR A 798 -37.85 3.55 4.52
CA THR A 798 -37.36 2.19 4.67
C THR A 798 -38.49 1.19 4.37
N ALA A 799 -38.14 0.01 3.89
CA ALA A 799 -38.99 -1.13 3.75
C ALA A 799 -38.69 -2.16 4.84
N VAL A 800 -39.68 -2.88 5.28
CA VAL A 800 -39.57 -3.97 6.26
C VAL A 800 -40.18 -5.22 5.66
N ASP A 801 -39.45 -6.35 5.72
CA ASP A 801 -39.91 -7.65 5.21
C ASP A 801 -40.70 -8.46 6.24
N ASN A 802 -41.04 -9.70 5.87
CA ASN A 802 -41.77 -10.65 6.72
C ASN A 802 -40.93 -11.12 7.93
N ALA A 803 -39.61 -11.14 7.80
CA ALA A 803 -38.67 -11.54 8.86
C ALA A 803 -38.41 -10.40 9.86
N GLY A 804 -38.79 -9.18 9.52
CA GLY A 804 -38.59 -7.97 10.32
C GLY A 804 -37.30 -7.22 9.99
N ASN A 805 -36.57 -7.60 8.94
CA ASN A 805 -35.39 -6.85 8.49
C ASN A 805 -35.83 -5.52 7.89
N GLU A 806 -35.16 -4.46 8.24
CA GLU A 806 -35.41 -3.12 7.73
C GLU A 806 -34.29 -2.68 6.80
N THR A 807 -34.61 -1.97 5.75
CA THR A 807 -33.63 -1.44 4.77
C THR A 807 -32.43 -0.77 5.44
N ASP A 808 -31.22 -1.23 5.16
CA ASP A 808 -29.95 -0.70 5.72
C ASP A 808 -29.47 0.58 5.03
N SER A 809 -29.60 0.62 3.69
CA SER A 809 -29.12 1.74 2.88
C SER A 809 -30.29 2.56 2.38
N VAL A 810 -30.43 3.80 2.87
CA VAL A 810 -31.55 4.69 2.55
C VAL A 810 -31.10 5.97 1.88
N PHE A 811 -31.80 6.38 0.83
CA PHE A 811 -31.65 7.68 0.21
C PHE A 811 -32.28 8.76 1.10
N THR A 812 -31.55 9.86 1.29
CA THR A 812 -32.12 11.04 1.94
C THR A 812 -32.60 12.00 0.86
N VAL A 813 -33.84 12.35 0.87
CA VAL A 813 -34.44 13.34 -0.03
C VAL A 813 -34.90 14.53 0.81
N CYS A 814 -34.54 15.73 0.42
CA CYS A 814 -34.84 16.95 1.17
C CYS A 814 -35.62 17.93 0.31
N THR A 815 -36.47 18.70 0.97
CA THR A 815 -37.15 19.86 0.41
C THR A 815 -36.82 21.09 1.25
N ASP A 816 -36.81 22.25 0.62
CA ASP A 816 -36.57 23.52 1.32
C ASP A 816 -37.88 24.33 1.37
N ASN A 817 -37.89 25.35 2.18
CA ASN A 817 -38.89 26.39 2.11
C ASN A 817 -38.78 27.15 0.78
N CYS A 818 -39.85 27.74 0.33
CA CYS A 818 -39.94 28.61 -0.85
C CYS A 818 -40.09 30.08 -0.46
N PRO A 819 -39.04 30.73 0.06
CA PRO A 819 -39.14 32.11 0.54
C PRO A 819 -39.46 33.07 -0.60
N LEU A 820 -40.30 34.03 -0.31
CA LEU A 820 -40.66 35.11 -1.23
C LEU A 820 -40.83 36.40 -0.44
N TYR A 821 -40.17 37.48 -0.90
CA TYR A 821 -40.27 38.81 -0.29
C TYR A 821 -40.20 39.86 -1.38
N GLU A 822 -41.30 40.64 -1.54
CA GLU A 822 -41.41 41.71 -2.53
C GLU A 822 -41.93 42.98 -1.88
N LEU A 823 -41.42 44.11 -2.35
CA LEU A 823 -41.75 45.41 -1.80
C LEU A 823 -42.46 46.29 -2.84
N PRO A 824 -43.52 46.99 -2.45
CA PRO A 824 -44.11 48.00 -3.30
C PRO A 824 -43.16 49.19 -3.46
N ASN A 825 -43.37 50.02 -4.45
CA ASN A 825 -42.61 51.24 -4.66
C ASN A 825 -43.37 52.53 -4.37
N VAL A 826 -44.63 52.43 -3.86
CA VAL A 826 -45.49 53.58 -3.53
C VAL A 826 -46.44 53.21 -2.36
N PHE A 827 -46.72 54.12 -1.51
CA PHE A 827 -47.82 54.08 -0.53
C PHE A 827 -48.40 55.48 -0.23
N THR A 828 -49.64 55.51 0.28
CA THR A 828 -50.45 56.74 0.33
C THR A 828 -51.02 57.00 1.74
N PRO A 829 -50.22 57.41 2.72
CA PRO A 829 -50.69 57.69 4.08
C PRO A 829 -51.51 59.02 4.14
N ASN A 830 -52.74 59.01 3.58
CA ASN A 830 -53.63 60.13 3.39
C ASN A 830 -54.90 60.02 4.24
N GLY A 831 -55.12 58.95 5.03
CA GLY A 831 -56.21 58.73 5.94
C GLY A 831 -57.48 58.15 5.26
N ASP A 832 -57.43 57.61 4.06
CA ASP A 832 -58.61 57.02 3.35
C ASP A 832 -58.81 55.53 3.66
N GLY A 833 -57.90 54.93 4.45
CA GLY A 833 -57.96 53.55 4.87
C GLY A 833 -57.25 52.55 3.89
N ALA A 834 -56.72 53.06 2.76
CA ALA A 834 -56.00 52.23 1.80
C ALA A 834 -54.55 52.66 1.67
N ASN A 835 -53.64 51.72 1.68
CA ASN A 835 -52.16 51.93 1.57
C ASN A 835 -51.57 52.97 2.58
N GLU A 836 -52.11 53.00 3.77
CA GLU A 836 -51.71 53.94 4.86
C GLU A 836 -50.32 53.61 5.42
N LEU A 837 -49.89 52.35 5.24
CA LEU A 837 -48.62 51.85 5.70
C LEU A 837 -47.79 51.35 4.52
N PHE A 838 -46.52 51.59 4.52
CA PHE A 838 -45.59 50.90 3.64
C PHE A 838 -45.35 49.51 4.23
N ILE A 839 -45.92 48.49 3.57
CA ILE A 839 -45.85 47.07 3.93
C ILE A 839 -45.42 46.26 2.70
N PRO A 840 -44.78 45.14 2.88
CA PRO A 840 -44.45 44.23 1.76
C PRO A 840 -45.72 43.68 1.13
N PHE A 841 -45.62 43.17 -0.10
CA PHE A 841 -46.63 42.25 -0.61
C PHE A 841 -46.70 41.00 0.29
N PRO A 842 -47.78 40.24 0.24
CA PRO A 842 -47.83 38.98 1.01
C PRO A 842 -46.52 38.18 0.78
N TYR A 843 -45.87 37.82 1.88
CA TYR A 843 -44.57 37.14 1.86
C TYR A 843 -44.63 35.80 2.62
N ARG A 844 -43.62 34.93 2.37
CA ARG A 844 -43.56 33.64 3.00
C ARG A 844 -42.11 33.29 3.38
N PHE A 845 -41.93 32.61 4.51
CA PHE A 845 -40.69 32.10 5.04
C PHE A 845 -39.58 33.16 5.22
N ILE A 846 -39.96 34.35 5.69
CA ILE A 846 -39.07 35.44 6.05
C ILE A 846 -39.08 35.61 7.56
N GLY A 847 -37.91 35.40 8.20
CA GLY A 847 -37.78 35.43 9.66
C GLY A 847 -37.59 36.85 10.23
N SER A 848 -36.83 37.70 9.53
CA SER A 848 -36.56 39.09 9.94
C SER A 848 -36.00 39.89 8.76
N ILE A 849 -35.97 41.21 8.90
CA ILE A 849 -35.28 42.11 7.95
C ILE A 849 -34.39 43.07 8.75
N ASP A 850 -33.42 43.68 8.08
CA ASP A 850 -32.73 44.89 8.55
C ASP A 850 -32.94 45.95 7.49
N MET A 851 -33.87 46.89 7.69
CA MET A 851 -34.19 47.91 6.72
C MET A 851 -34.00 49.31 7.32
N THR A 852 -33.40 50.18 6.54
CA THR A 852 -33.25 51.62 6.84
C THR A 852 -33.89 52.41 5.70
N ILE A 853 -34.81 53.35 6.01
CA ILE A 853 -35.40 54.27 5.06
C ILE A 853 -34.81 55.66 5.31
N THR A 854 -34.36 56.31 4.23
CA THR A 854 -33.76 57.64 4.24
C THR A 854 -34.52 58.62 3.32
N ASP A 855 -34.42 59.91 3.66
CA ASP A 855 -34.85 60.99 2.73
C ASP A 855 -33.81 61.12 1.58
N ARG A 856 -34.07 62.03 0.64
CA ARG A 856 -33.20 62.32 -0.53
C ARG A 856 -31.84 62.89 -0.13
N TRP A 857 -31.66 63.30 1.09
CA TRP A 857 -30.45 63.90 1.65
C TRP A 857 -29.61 62.85 2.44
N GLY A 858 -30.10 61.58 2.56
CA GLY A 858 -29.49 60.54 3.34
C GLY A 858 -29.83 60.53 4.84
N ASN A 859 -30.76 61.40 5.30
CA ASN A 859 -31.15 61.36 6.71
C ASN A 859 -32.09 60.16 6.94
N VAL A 860 -31.81 59.40 8.00
CA VAL A 860 -32.62 58.22 8.38
C VAL A 860 -33.94 58.71 8.98
N VAL A 861 -35.04 58.27 8.35
CA VAL A 861 -36.41 58.57 8.79
C VAL A 861 -37.10 57.42 9.48
N PHE A 862 -36.72 56.18 9.14
CA PHE A 862 -37.28 54.97 9.72
C PHE A 862 -36.30 53.80 9.67
N THR A 863 -36.32 52.92 10.68
CA THR A 863 -35.57 51.67 10.70
C THR A 863 -36.46 50.55 11.28
N THR A 864 -36.34 49.33 10.74
CA THR A 864 -37.10 48.20 11.26
C THR A 864 -36.38 46.88 11.04
N GLN A 865 -36.66 45.93 11.95
CA GLN A 865 -36.30 44.50 11.80
C GLN A 865 -37.54 43.63 11.58
N ASN A 866 -38.74 44.24 11.67
CA ASN A 866 -39.99 43.52 11.40
C ASN A 866 -40.18 43.31 9.90
N PRO A 867 -40.40 42.09 9.43
CA PRO A 867 -40.72 41.83 8.02
C PRO A 867 -41.93 42.60 7.47
N ASP A 868 -42.93 42.90 8.30
CA ASP A 868 -44.13 43.69 7.91
C ASP A 868 -43.81 45.17 7.65
N ILE A 869 -42.69 45.66 8.00
CA ILE A 869 -42.18 47.03 7.90
C ILE A 869 -43.02 47.99 8.71
N LEU A 870 -44.30 48.23 8.36
CA LEU A 870 -45.33 49.05 9.02
C LEU A 870 -44.92 50.52 9.14
N TRP A 871 -44.26 51.12 8.14
CA TRP A 871 -43.93 52.53 8.16
C TRP A 871 -45.13 53.37 7.74
N ASP A 872 -45.60 54.28 8.65
CA ASP A 872 -46.74 55.16 8.50
C ASP A 872 -46.39 56.50 7.83
N GLY A 873 -45.24 56.66 7.26
CA GLY A 873 -44.80 57.91 6.65
C GLY A 873 -44.47 59.03 7.67
N LYS A 874 -44.12 58.64 8.90
CA LYS A 874 -43.61 59.57 9.93
C LYS A 874 -42.12 59.28 10.19
N ASP A 875 -41.45 60.36 10.58
CA ASP A 875 -40.08 60.26 11.11
C ASP A 875 -40.08 59.60 12.47
N MET A 876 -39.34 58.51 12.64
CA MET A 876 -39.37 57.68 13.86
C MET A 876 -38.83 58.42 15.11
N LYS A 877 -38.01 59.45 14.96
CA LYS A 877 -37.44 60.23 16.07
C LYS A 877 -38.33 61.34 16.53
N THR A 878 -39.04 62.04 15.59
CA THR A 878 -39.87 63.21 15.89
C THR A 878 -41.36 62.91 15.97
N GLY A 879 -41.80 61.77 15.45
CA GLY A 879 -43.19 61.34 15.28
C GLY A 879 -43.99 62.24 14.32
N LYS A 880 -43.37 63.13 13.57
CA LYS A 880 -44.04 64.06 12.63
C LYS A 880 -44.12 63.46 11.26
N PRO A 881 -45.19 63.71 10.47
CA PRO A 881 -45.27 63.33 9.10
C PRO A 881 -44.09 63.87 8.28
N VAL A 882 -43.43 63.01 7.48
CA VAL A 882 -42.39 63.45 6.55
C VAL A 882 -43.02 64.07 5.29
N ALA A 883 -42.28 64.88 4.51
CA ALA A 883 -42.79 65.47 3.26
C ALA A 883 -43.17 64.47 2.20
N GLU A 884 -44.10 64.80 1.31
CA GLU A 884 -44.34 63.98 0.11
C GLU A 884 -43.09 63.96 -0.75
N GLY A 885 -42.83 62.78 -1.44
CA GLY A 885 -41.69 62.63 -2.33
C GLY A 885 -41.13 61.24 -2.35
N VAL A 886 -39.90 61.15 -2.85
CA VAL A 886 -39.16 59.93 -2.99
C VAL A 886 -38.25 59.71 -1.74
N TYR A 887 -38.38 58.58 -1.17
CA TYR A 887 -37.52 58.02 -0.10
C TYR A 887 -36.77 56.86 -0.60
N PHE A 888 -35.61 56.57 -0.02
CA PHE A 888 -34.77 55.45 -0.39
C PHE A 888 -34.70 54.49 0.77
N TYR A 889 -34.73 53.22 0.46
CA TYR A 889 -34.45 52.19 1.46
C TYR A 889 -33.25 51.37 1.08
N SER A 890 -32.55 50.86 2.11
CA SER A 890 -31.45 49.95 1.98
C SER A 890 -31.49 48.89 3.10
N GLY A 891 -30.93 47.73 2.85
CA GLY A 891 -30.88 46.70 3.87
C GLY A 891 -30.94 45.29 3.29
N LYS A 892 -31.28 44.36 4.15
CA LYS A 892 -31.30 42.94 3.88
C LYS A 892 -32.48 42.26 4.58
N TYR A 893 -32.84 41.07 4.07
CA TYR A 893 -33.83 40.20 4.70
C TYR A 893 -33.25 38.80 4.91
N TYR A 894 -33.86 38.03 5.82
CA TYR A 894 -33.39 36.73 6.21
C TYR A 894 -34.46 35.68 5.87
N GLU A 895 -34.12 34.81 4.88
CA GLU A 895 -34.93 33.67 4.49
C GLU A 895 -34.79 32.55 5.51
N GLU A 896 -35.88 31.91 5.88
CA GLU A 896 -35.85 30.70 6.67
C GLU A 896 -35.77 29.48 5.74
N THR A 897 -34.64 28.77 5.79
CA THR A 897 -34.33 27.66 4.87
C THR A 897 -33.99 26.40 5.63
N LEU A 898 -33.80 25.29 4.90
CA LEU A 898 -33.35 24.00 5.43
C LEU A 898 -32.04 24.10 6.19
N ILE A 899 -31.13 24.94 5.76
CA ILE A 899 -29.81 25.15 6.39
C ILE A 899 -29.80 26.27 7.44
N GLY A 900 -30.94 26.86 7.74
CA GLY A 900 -31.12 27.96 8.68
C GLY A 900 -31.41 29.28 8.00
N LYS A 901 -31.07 30.37 8.67
CA LYS A 901 -31.32 31.72 8.14
C LYS A 901 -30.30 32.10 7.09
N VAL A 902 -30.78 32.42 5.89
CA VAL A 902 -29.95 32.85 4.74
C VAL A 902 -30.19 34.34 4.50
N GLU A 903 -29.14 35.13 4.50
CA GLU A 903 -29.17 36.57 4.25
C GLU A 903 -29.35 36.88 2.76
N ARG A 904 -30.28 37.80 2.43
CA ARG A 904 -30.52 38.30 1.07
C ARG A 904 -30.62 39.84 1.06
N PRO A 905 -30.17 40.48 -0.01
CA PRO A 905 -30.38 41.92 -0.19
C PRO A 905 -31.87 42.23 -0.42
N LEU A 906 -32.39 43.33 0.14
CA LEU A 906 -33.76 43.75 -0.09
C LEU A 906 -34.08 43.98 -1.59
N PRO A 907 -35.24 43.51 -2.10
CA PRO A 907 -35.65 43.72 -3.50
C PRO A 907 -35.92 45.21 -3.76
N PRO A 908 -35.95 45.69 -5.05
CA PRO A 908 -35.76 44.94 -6.28
C PRO A 908 -34.27 44.84 -6.74
N GLY A 909 -33.34 45.48 -6.06
CA GLY A 909 -31.98 45.62 -6.54
C GLY A 909 -30.99 44.60 -5.96
N LYS A 910 -30.01 44.19 -6.72
CA LYS A 910 -28.88 43.31 -6.24
C LYS A 910 -28.04 43.94 -5.10
N ASN A 911 -28.18 45.22 -4.85
CA ASN A 911 -27.42 45.98 -3.82
C ASN A 911 -28.25 46.22 -2.54
N GLY A 912 -29.43 45.61 -2.41
CA GLY A 912 -30.26 45.70 -1.20
C GLY A 912 -30.88 47.04 -0.98
N GLY A 913 -31.27 47.73 -2.02
CA GLY A 913 -31.94 49.03 -1.89
C GLY A 913 -32.89 49.35 -3.04
N GLY A 914 -33.86 50.24 -2.76
CA GLY A 914 -34.84 50.75 -3.68
C GLY A 914 -35.36 52.10 -3.27
N PHE A 915 -36.47 52.53 -3.89
CA PHE A 915 -37.10 53.80 -3.61
C PHE A 915 -38.60 53.61 -3.32
N ILE A 916 -39.16 54.56 -2.57
CA ILE A 916 -40.55 54.59 -2.16
C ILE A 916 -41.14 55.96 -2.54
N HIS A 917 -42.21 55.97 -3.28
CA HIS A 917 -43.02 57.22 -3.44
C HIS A 917 -44.00 57.35 -2.29
N LEU A 918 -43.89 58.38 -1.52
CA LEU A 918 -44.87 58.76 -0.52
C LEU A 918 -45.72 59.86 -1.05
N MET A 919 -47.02 59.63 -1.17
CA MET A 919 -48.02 60.54 -1.69
C MET A 919 -49.15 60.71 -0.68
N ARG A 920 -49.66 61.97 -0.47
CA ARG A 920 -50.74 62.30 0.46
C ARG A 920 -51.93 63.04 -0.19
N ASN A 921 -51.77 63.48 -1.44
CA ASN A 921 -52.85 64.08 -2.18
C ASN A 921 -53.81 63.02 -2.70
N LYS A 922 -55.16 63.28 -2.53
CA LYS A 922 -56.24 62.48 -3.10
C LYS A 922 -56.28 62.62 -4.61
#